data_c6503b9b17f82d2b86c0ad4b8666c0d9
#
_entry.id   c6503b9b17f82d2b86c0ad4b8666c0d9
#
_cell.length_a   1.000
_cell.length_b   1.000
_cell.length_c   1.000
_cell.angle_alpha   90.00
_cell.angle_beta   90.00
_cell.angle_gamma   90.00
#
_symmetry.space_group_name_H-M   'P 1'
#
loop_
_entity.id
_entity.type
_entity.pdbx_description
1 polymer ?
#
loop_
_entity_poly.entity_id
_entity_poly.type
_entity_poly.pdbx_seq_one_letter_code
_entity_poly.pdbx_strand_id
1 'polypeptide(L)'
;MERLPQALGADYFKLDDRSTEDLLEQTAKLASHIKFYNEQNLVDGNWEAFFEAVYDYVLHKVSLQEVNEQESKTQVPPHLALYFAFIEVFQIAQDELNRFTQRHLEYYYNNILKFERKDAVADQVHLFFGIDNKETKAMVPKGTKFEGGNDNNGKKRLYASDFDVIVNKSEIDQIKTLTINGTKSTVQDNIISDGATRPFELGFAISSPVLYLKDGIRRIEVRFANDINAKLVQKYNRVEYSTSKGWQSVEVGNSNNGNKIVFEVTKAMPPFASYSEPIHQMHIQAKDPVLRFVFGTDSLSNDDLFKLLALPSSLISSLTVDVKESSDLLLYNDYGKVSNGVPFLPFGPNPVVGSSRFLIGNNKIFNKYLKSFSFSMEWRGLPDNLMNYYSTYQGGMKLVNADYGRFADGIKKFDKEKAHGSPSDFLFMKDGEWLRLSKGQKIDNNSKISVSGAPLFSCQGDQIREPLTEYSNNIKSGFVKVVLTTDFGHNMYGKLLSKVMMENTKMAEGKEGSSNQSLTIPEKPYLPEIQNILIDYELSTDFSKDDCQLFAVHPFMNMEIDGTNERLYQVHSPSVALQKGKSQKCYYFGVANVNAGSELSVYFDIDNPIINDGNEYTWAYFGQGKWLFFEENNIVRDNTEKLGKSGIITFALPEDAESADNRLWLCLSAVGKEKRFPTVLGARTNCVTASFVDDGNELSHLKTGLPAQTIQKFVERNPKIKTVEQPYPSFGGKEAENDMDFYTRVSERLRHKGRASTAWDYERLTLDAFPQISFALCIPHARLDDADNEIEFAPGCIAMLVSPDVDVVRQENMFKPVVPAVVINEIRTYLKGVSSSHVSIDVWNFKYKEVEVACEVHLRKGFSDIGFYRDKLNSDLKTFISPWTGGGDDKFDRNMTYNSKNVADVYSFLEQLEYVDFVVSAEITVDGKTYTIADKTIEKSQNEIFTSAENHIITIK
;
A
#
# COMPACT_ATOMS: atom_id res chain seq x y z
N MET A 1 -35.09 -1.24 -27.64
CA MET A 1 -35.49 -1.63 -29.02
C MET A 1 -34.86 -2.97 -29.30
N GLU A 2 -35.66 -3.95 -29.62
CA GLU A 2 -35.12 -5.25 -30.07
C GLU A 2 -34.18 -5.03 -31.26
N ARG A 3 -33.05 -5.70 -31.21
CA ARG A 3 -31.99 -5.53 -32.20
C ARG A 3 -32.42 -6.12 -33.58
N LEU A 4 -33.06 -7.27 -33.52
CA LEU A 4 -33.64 -7.91 -34.69
C LEU A 4 -35.14 -7.57 -34.76
N PRO A 5 -35.65 -6.96 -35.85
CA PRO A 5 -37.10 -6.84 -36.05
C PRO A 5 -37.77 -8.18 -36.01
N GLN A 6 -38.86 -8.33 -35.27
CA GLN A 6 -39.62 -9.59 -35.19
C GLN A 6 -39.92 -10.20 -36.55
N ALA A 7 -40.21 -9.36 -37.54
CA ALA A 7 -40.49 -9.75 -38.92
C ALA A 7 -39.31 -10.48 -39.64
N LEU A 8 -38.08 -10.34 -39.10
CA LEU A 8 -36.91 -11.06 -39.63
C LEU A 8 -36.49 -12.23 -38.76
N GLY A 9 -37.25 -12.55 -37.72
CA GLY A 9 -37.07 -13.77 -36.95
C GLY A 9 -37.40 -14.98 -37.78
N ALA A 10 -36.65 -16.06 -37.59
CA ALA A 10 -36.85 -17.31 -38.32
C ALA A 10 -38.26 -17.88 -38.14
N ASP A 11 -38.88 -17.66 -37.00
CA ASP A 11 -40.18 -18.17 -36.59
C ASP A 11 -41.34 -17.18 -36.75
N TYR A 12 -41.09 -16.00 -37.32
CA TYR A 12 -42.10 -14.94 -37.39
C TYR A 12 -43.29 -15.35 -38.28
N PHE A 13 -43.03 -15.92 -39.44
CA PHE A 13 -44.05 -16.31 -40.36
C PHE A 13 -44.13 -17.86 -40.46
N LYS A 14 -45.26 -18.39 -40.08
CA LYS A 14 -45.57 -19.81 -40.23
C LYS A 14 -46.51 -19.97 -41.41
N LEU A 15 -46.21 -20.90 -42.33
CA LEU A 15 -47.08 -21.26 -43.44
C LEU A 15 -48.28 -22.00 -42.96
N ASP A 16 -48.14 -22.79 -41.94
CA ASP A 16 -49.21 -23.49 -41.24
C ASP A 16 -49.06 -23.22 -39.74
N ASP A 17 -49.88 -22.33 -39.20
CA ASP A 17 -49.85 -21.86 -37.83
C ASP A 17 -50.80 -22.62 -36.90
N ARG A 18 -51.50 -23.65 -37.45
CA ARG A 18 -52.43 -24.46 -36.67
C ARG A 18 -51.69 -25.20 -35.53
N SER A 19 -52.19 -24.97 -34.35
CA SER A 19 -51.74 -25.71 -33.17
C SER A 19 -52.32 -27.12 -33.17
N THR A 20 -51.79 -27.97 -32.29
CA THR A 20 -52.36 -29.29 -32.03
C THR A 20 -53.85 -29.21 -31.70
N GLU A 21 -54.22 -28.24 -30.88
CA GLU A 21 -55.61 -27.97 -30.46
C GLU A 21 -56.49 -27.59 -31.67
N ASP A 22 -56.00 -26.72 -32.58
CA ASP A 22 -56.71 -26.33 -33.78
C ASP A 22 -56.94 -27.55 -34.69
N LEU A 23 -55.95 -28.42 -34.87
CA LEU A 23 -56.05 -29.64 -35.65
C LEU A 23 -57.07 -30.63 -35.04
N LEU A 24 -57.11 -30.77 -33.73
CA LEU A 24 -58.07 -31.60 -33.03
C LEU A 24 -59.48 -31.01 -33.15
N GLU A 25 -59.67 -29.68 -32.97
CA GLU A 25 -60.95 -29.02 -33.12
C GLU A 25 -61.50 -29.11 -34.57
N GLN A 26 -60.63 -28.92 -35.57
CA GLN A 26 -60.99 -29.00 -36.97
C GLN A 26 -61.46 -30.44 -37.34
N THR A 27 -60.75 -31.42 -36.76
CA THR A 27 -61.13 -32.85 -37.00
C THR A 27 -62.46 -33.17 -36.34
N ALA A 28 -62.71 -32.72 -35.15
CA ALA A 28 -63.98 -32.89 -34.46
C ALA A 28 -65.12 -32.20 -35.21
N LYS A 29 -64.93 -30.97 -35.71
CA LYS A 29 -65.88 -30.28 -36.56
C LYS A 29 -66.13 -31.01 -37.87
N LEU A 30 -65.10 -31.58 -38.51
CA LEU A 30 -65.25 -32.35 -39.75
C LEU A 30 -66.04 -33.61 -39.45
N ALA A 31 -65.78 -34.31 -38.37
CA ALA A 31 -66.47 -35.52 -37.96
C ALA A 31 -67.98 -35.33 -37.75
N SER A 32 -68.40 -34.13 -37.24
CA SER A 32 -69.81 -33.80 -37.10
C SER A 32 -70.55 -33.63 -38.40
N HIS A 33 -69.83 -33.35 -39.50
CA HIS A 33 -70.39 -33.23 -40.86
C HIS A 33 -70.34 -34.50 -41.65
N ILE A 34 -69.57 -35.49 -41.22
CA ILE A 34 -69.52 -36.81 -41.92
C ILE A 34 -70.68 -37.71 -41.45
N LYS A 35 -71.55 -38.08 -42.39
CA LYS A 35 -72.71 -38.90 -42.09
C LYS A 35 -72.31 -40.31 -41.80
N PHE A 36 -72.90 -40.91 -40.75
CA PHE A 36 -72.80 -42.30 -40.38
C PHE A 36 -74.02 -43.05 -40.99
N TYR A 37 -73.82 -44.15 -41.69
CA TYR A 37 -74.82 -44.98 -42.30
C TYR A 37 -74.92 -46.32 -41.56
N ASN A 38 -76.11 -46.70 -41.20
CA ASN A 38 -76.40 -48.03 -40.62
C ASN A 38 -76.33 -49.17 -41.61
N GLU A 39 -76.50 -50.40 -41.17
CA GLU A 39 -76.45 -51.58 -42.00
C GLU A 39 -77.49 -51.58 -43.15
N GLN A 40 -78.56 -50.78 -43.05
CA GLN A 40 -79.57 -50.61 -44.09
C GLN A 40 -79.24 -49.43 -45.02
N ASN A 41 -78.05 -48.87 -44.94
CA ASN A 41 -77.61 -47.80 -45.76
C ASN A 41 -78.44 -46.49 -45.58
N LEU A 42 -79.09 -46.30 -44.41
CA LEU A 42 -79.77 -45.08 -44.00
C LEU A 42 -78.87 -44.26 -43.10
N VAL A 43 -78.98 -42.91 -43.21
CA VAL A 43 -78.23 -42.00 -42.35
C VAL A 43 -78.73 -42.15 -40.91
N ASP A 44 -77.88 -42.57 -40.00
CA ASP A 44 -78.22 -42.85 -38.59
C ASP A 44 -77.37 -42.11 -37.64
N GLY A 45 -76.81 -40.91 -38.03
CA GLY A 45 -75.99 -40.02 -37.21
C GLY A 45 -74.83 -39.45 -37.95
N ASN A 46 -73.85 -39.02 -37.22
CA ASN A 46 -72.60 -38.53 -37.70
C ASN A 46 -71.44 -39.24 -36.94
N TRP A 47 -70.17 -38.82 -37.27
CA TRP A 47 -68.97 -39.41 -36.64
C TRP A 47 -68.52 -38.63 -35.40
N GLU A 48 -69.26 -37.65 -34.89
CA GLU A 48 -68.91 -36.75 -33.78
C GLU A 48 -68.61 -37.55 -32.52
N ALA A 49 -69.45 -38.53 -32.15
CA ALA A 49 -69.27 -39.38 -30.98
C ALA A 49 -67.94 -40.23 -31.00
N PHE A 50 -67.43 -40.48 -32.22
CA PHE A 50 -66.18 -41.24 -32.41
C PHE A 50 -64.95 -40.38 -31.90
N PHE A 51 -65.10 -39.09 -32.00
CA PHE A 51 -64.08 -38.10 -31.55
C PHE A 51 -64.48 -37.41 -30.27
N GLU A 52 -65.48 -37.84 -29.52
CA GLU A 52 -65.95 -37.18 -28.27
C GLU A 52 -64.83 -36.99 -27.24
N ALA A 53 -63.94 -37.98 -27.13
CA ALA A 53 -62.76 -37.83 -26.24
C ALA A 53 -61.80 -36.74 -26.71
N VAL A 54 -61.81 -36.36 -28.01
CA VAL A 54 -61.01 -35.22 -28.51
C VAL A 54 -61.52 -33.88 -27.96
N TYR A 55 -62.86 -33.73 -27.82
CA TYR A 55 -63.46 -32.57 -27.21
C TYR A 55 -63.02 -32.36 -25.73
N ASP A 56 -62.93 -33.46 -24.98
CA ASP A 56 -62.51 -33.42 -23.60
C ASP A 56 -61.07 -32.96 -23.48
N TYR A 57 -60.16 -33.29 -24.41
CA TYR A 57 -58.80 -32.79 -24.46
C TYR A 57 -58.76 -31.31 -24.81
N VAL A 58 -59.54 -30.85 -25.79
CA VAL A 58 -59.58 -29.43 -26.19
C VAL A 58 -60.19 -28.55 -25.12
N LEU A 59 -61.27 -29.02 -24.47
CA LEU A 59 -61.95 -28.25 -23.40
C LEU A 59 -61.15 -28.16 -22.11
N HIS A 60 -60.36 -29.17 -21.78
CA HIS A 60 -59.56 -29.21 -20.53
C HIS A 60 -58.11 -28.70 -20.73
N LYS A 61 -57.72 -28.27 -21.96
CA LYS A 61 -56.37 -27.81 -22.31
C LYS A 61 -55.22 -28.71 -21.85
N VAL A 62 -55.41 -30.01 -21.87
CA VAL A 62 -54.38 -31.01 -21.50
C VAL A 62 -53.43 -31.17 -22.69
N SER A 63 -52.13 -30.99 -22.47
CA SER A 63 -51.14 -31.19 -23.52
C SER A 63 -50.95 -32.67 -23.85
N LEU A 64 -50.56 -32.97 -25.09
CA LEU A 64 -50.26 -34.35 -25.52
C LEU A 64 -49.11 -34.97 -24.68
N GLN A 65 -48.18 -34.20 -24.18
CA GLN A 65 -47.14 -34.66 -23.29
C GLN A 65 -47.68 -35.05 -21.92
N GLU A 66 -48.60 -34.30 -21.32
CA GLU A 66 -49.26 -34.67 -20.05
C GLU A 66 -50.11 -35.95 -20.17
N VAL A 67 -50.64 -36.20 -21.36
CA VAL A 67 -51.38 -37.46 -21.63
C VAL A 67 -50.45 -38.69 -21.68
N ASN A 68 -49.25 -38.53 -22.21
CA ASN A 68 -48.27 -39.60 -22.26
C ASN A 68 -47.57 -39.84 -20.88
N GLU A 69 -47.48 -38.84 -20.01
CA GLU A 69 -46.88 -38.93 -18.68
C GLU A 69 -47.87 -39.44 -17.60
N GLN A 70 -49.18 -39.36 -17.84
CA GLN A 70 -50.22 -39.94 -16.96
C GLN A 70 -50.44 -41.40 -17.24
N GLU A 71 -49.47 -42.23 -17.08
CA GLU A 71 -49.45 -43.67 -17.36
C GLU A 71 -50.48 -44.57 -16.61
N SER A 72 -51.46 -44.06 -15.92
CA SER A 72 -52.25 -44.98 -15.09
C SER A 72 -53.77 -44.82 -15.04
N LYS A 73 -54.39 -43.81 -15.69
CA LYS A 73 -55.86 -43.67 -15.48
C LYS A 73 -56.76 -43.38 -16.70
N THR A 74 -56.22 -43.05 -17.87
CA THR A 74 -57.07 -42.86 -19.08
C THR A 74 -56.53 -43.73 -20.21
N GLN A 75 -57.17 -44.89 -20.44
CA GLN A 75 -56.91 -45.69 -21.66
C GLN A 75 -57.42 -44.86 -22.84
N VAL A 76 -56.49 -44.26 -23.59
CA VAL A 76 -56.80 -43.60 -24.87
C VAL A 76 -57.37 -44.76 -25.82
N PRO A 77 -58.52 -44.59 -26.39
CA PRO A 77 -59.06 -45.56 -27.33
C PRO A 77 -58.10 -45.80 -28.51
N PRO A 78 -57.90 -47.06 -29.02
CA PRO A 78 -56.88 -47.34 -30.03
C PRO A 78 -56.96 -46.49 -31.31
N HIS A 79 -58.15 -46.08 -31.72
CA HIS A 79 -58.35 -45.22 -32.90
C HIS A 79 -57.86 -43.78 -32.64
N LEU A 80 -58.03 -43.24 -31.42
CA LEU A 80 -57.50 -41.92 -31.07
C LEU A 80 -56.00 -41.99 -30.91
N ALA A 81 -55.40 -43.01 -30.34
CA ALA A 81 -53.98 -43.22 -30.29
C ALA A 81 -53.33 -43.23 -31.68
N LEU A 82 -53.91 -43.87 -32.65
CA LEU A 82 -53.47 -43.85 -34.06
C LEU A 82 -53.59 -42.42 -34.64
N TYR A 83 -54.65 -41.69 -34.27
CA TYR A 83 -54.84 -40.29 -34.71
C TYR A 83 -53.83 -39.34 -34.07
N PHE A 84 -53.57 -39.50 -32.83
CA PHE A 84 -52.51 -38.70 -32.16
C PHE A 84 -51.12 -38.96 -32.75
N ALA A 85 -50.78 -40.22 -33.00
CA ALA A 85 -49.54 -40.58 -33.70
C ALA A 85 -49.47 -39.96 -35.12
N PHE A 86 -50.62 -39.88 -35.81
CA PHE A 86 -50.70 -39.18 -37.09
C PHE A 86 -50.47 -37.70 -36.94
N ILE A 87 -51.03 -37.03 -35.90
CA ILE A 87 -50.80 -35.61 -35.61
C ILE A 87 -49.31 -35.35 -35.31
N GLU A 88 -48.66 -36.18 -34.52
CA GLU A 88 -47.22 -36.08 -34.27
C GLU A 88 -46.39 -36.14 -35.56
N VAL A 89 -46.72 -37.14 -36.44
CA VAL A 89 -46.05 -37.25 -37.74
C VAL A 89 -46.38 -36.05 -38.65
N PHE A 90 -47.62 -35.57 -38.61
CA PHE A 90 -48.04 -34.37 -39.35
C PHE A 90 -47.32 -33.13 -38.89
N GLN A 91 -47.15 -32.99 -37.59
CA GLN A 91 -46.39 -31.87 -36.98
C GLN A 91 -44.93 -31.84 -37.43
N ILE A 92 -44.27 -33.00 -37.57
CA ILE A 92 -42.91 -33.06 -38.14
C ILE A 92 -42.89 -32.46 -39.56
N ALA A 93 -43.89 -32.75 -40.37
CA ALA A 93 -44.00 -32.16 -41.71
C ALA A 93 -44.39 -30.67 -41.70
N GLN A 94 -45.26 -30.28 -40.75
CA GLN A 94 -45.66 -28.89 -40.50
C GLN A 94 -44.47 -28.04 -40.03
N ASP A 95 -43.68 -28.55 -39.09
CA ASP A 95 -42.47 -27.88 -38.62
C ASP A 95 -41.46 -27.69 -39.76
N GLU A 96 -41.26 -28.69 -40.59
CA GLU A 96 -40.36 -28.59 -41.73
C GLU A 96 -40.88 -27.59 -42.78
N LEU A 97 -42.22 -27.47 -42.97
CA LEU A 97 -42.84 -26.46 -43.78
C LEU A 97 -42.68 -25.03 -43.18
N ASN A 98 -42.84 -24.94 -41.87
CA ASN A 98 -42.72 -23.66 -41.15
C ASN A 98 -41.25 -23.14 -41.08
N ARG A 99 -40.25 -24.00 -41.28
CA ARG A 99 -38.86 -23.58 -41.50
C ARG A 99 -38.62 -22.85 -42.83
N PHE A 100 -39.67 -22.59 -43.62
CA PHE A 100 -39.53 -21.88 -44.89
C PHE A 100 -38.89 -20.53 -44.74
N THR A 101 -39.27 -19.75 -43.74
CA THR A 101 -38.70 -18.40 -43.49
C THR A 101 -37.20 -18.50 -43.19
N GLN A 102 -36.80 -19.40 -42.33
CA GLN A 102 -35.41 -19.69 -42.04
C GLN A 102 -34.63 -20.08 -43.30
N ARG A 103 -35.09 -21.05 -44.06
CA ARG A 103 -34.44 -21.52 -45.32
C ARG A 103 -34.33 -20.39 -46.36
N HIS A 104 -35.33 -19.53 -46.41
CA HIS A 104 -35.33 -18.39 -47.35
C HIS A 104 -34.29 -17.37 -46.95
N LEU A 105 -34.18 -17.01 -45.63
CA LEU A 105 -33.19 -16.14 -45.10
C LEU A 105 -31.79 -16.72 -45.31
N GLU A 106 -31.57 -18.02 -44.96
CA GLU A 106 -30.29 -18.66 -45.17
C GLU A 106 -29.83 -18.68 -46.61
N TYR A 107 -30.75 -19.03 -47.55
CA TYR A 107 -30.44 -19.00 -48.97
C TYR A 107 -30.06 -17.58 -49.42
N TYR A 108 -30.83 -16.58 -49.02
CA TYR A 108 -30.59 -15.22 -49.40
C TYR A 108 -29.28 -14.68 -48.83
N TYR A 109 -29.05 -14.90 -47.53
CA TYR A 109 -27.85 -14.41 -46.83
C TYR A 109 -26.59 -15.14 -47.23
N ASN A 110 -26.63 -16.50 -47.31
CA ASN A 110 -25.41 -17.27 -47.55
C ASN A 110 -25.13 -17.37 -49.07
N ASN A 111 -26.14 -17.65 -49.91
CA ASN A 111 -25.92 -17.94 -51.34
C ASN A 111 -25.96 -16.70 -52.22
N ILE A 112 -26.84 -15.75 -51.94
CA ILE A 112 -26.97 -14.53 -52.76
C ILE A 112 -26.06 -13.44 -52.24
N LEU A 113 -26.11 -13.11 -50.95
CA LEU A 113 -25.31 -12.04 -50.36
C LEU A 113 -23.91 -12.54 -49.95
N LYS A 114 -23.69 -13.83 -49.86
CA LYS A 114 -22.41 -14.47 -49.49
C LYS A 114 -21.86 -14.04 -48.15
N PHE A 115 -22.68 -13.84 -47.15
CA PHE A 115 -22.28 -13.68 -45.80
C PHE A 115 -22.00 -15.02 -45.16
N GLU A 116 -20.92 -15.08 -44.36
CA GLU A 116 -20.49 -16.22 -43.56
C GLU A 116 -20.71 -15.92 -42.09
N ARG A 117 -21.00 -16.94 -41.29
CA ARG A 117 -21.02 -16.82 -39.83
C ARG A 117 -19.64 -16.60 -39.31
N LYS A 118 -19.53 -15.85 -38.20
CA LYS A 118 -18.26 -15.66 -37.51
C LYS A 118 -17.90 -16.93 -36.76
N ASP A 119 -16.64 -17.37 -36.90
CA ASP A 119 -16.09 -18.50 -36.18
C ASP A 119 -15.93 -18.20 -34.69
N ALA A 120 -15.80 -19.25 -33.88
CA ALA A 120 -15.47 -19.13 -32.47
C ALA A 120 -14.08 -18.49 -32.30
N VAL A 121 -13.93 -17.66 -31.27
CA VAL A 121 -12.65 -17.07 -30.89
C VAL A 121 -12.16 -17.74 -29.62
N ALA A 122 -10.92 -18.23 -29.66
CA ALA A 122 -10.28 -18.85 -28.49
C ALA A 122 -10.12 -17.83 -27.35
N ASP A 123 -10.41 -18.27 -26.14
CA ASP A 123 -10.15 -17.48 -24.94
C ASP A 123 -8.69 -17.58 -24.51
N GLN A 124 -8.29 -16.63 -23.68
CA GLN A 124 -6.94 -16.49 -23.15
C GLN A 124 -6.97 -16.48 -21.63
N VAL A 125 -5.87 -16.89 -21.04
CA VAL A 125 -5.66 -16.86 -19.59
C VAL A 125 -4.29 -16.29 -19.25
N HIS A 126 -4.18 -15.63 -18.11
CA HIS A 126 -2.89 -15.27 -17.53
C HIS A 126 -2.48 -16.33 -16.51
N LEU A 127 -1.33 -16.94 -16.73
CA LEU A 127 -0.76 -17.97 -15.86
C LEU A 127 0.45 -17.42 -15.13
N PHE A 128 0.56 -17.74 -13.84
CA PHE A 128 1.64 -17.34 -12.96
C PHE A 128 2.37 -18.58 -12.46
N PHE A 129 3.70 -18.48 -12.36
CA PHE A 129 4.53 -19.62 -12.02
C PHE A 129 5.33 -19.38 -10.75
N GLY A 130 5.35 -20.40 -9.87
CA GLY A 130 6.27 -20.46 -8.74
C GLY A 130 7.38 -21.46 -9.04
N ILE A 131 8.65 -21.02 -8.93
CA ILE A 131 9.83 -21.85 -9.14
C ILE A 131 10.10 -22.75 -7.93
N ASP A 132 10.73 -23.93 -8.13
CA ASP A 132 11.18 -24.76 -7.03
C ASP A 132 12.29 -24.07 -6.24
N ASN A 133 12.31 -24.26 -4.91
CA ASN A 133 13.26 -23.60 -4.01
C ASN A 133 14.74 -23.89 -4.33
N LYS A 134 15.03 -25.03 -4.97
CA LYS A 134 16.38 -25.47 -5.34
C LYS A 134 16.86 -24.85 -6.67
N GLU A 135 15.95 -24.36 -7.47
CA GLU A 135 16.25 -23.78 -8.78
C GLU A 135 16.35 -22.25 -8.69
N THR A 136 17.15 -21.66 -9.55
CA THR A 136 17.29 -20.20 -9.66
C THR A 136 16.49 -19.63 -10.82
N LYS A 137 16.37 -20.37 -11.92
CA LYS A 137 15.59 -20.02 -13.10
C LYS A 137 15.11 -21.27 -13.85
N ALA A 138 13.98 -21.16 -14.49
CA ALA A 138 13.39 -22.18 -15.35
C ALA A 138 12.78 -21.51 -16.59
N MET A 139 12.81 -22.20 -17.72
CA MET A 139 12.18 -21.73 -18.96
C MET A 139 10.87 -22.48 -19.18
N VAL A 140 9.81 -21.77 -19.54
CA VAL A 140 8.55 -22.31 -20.08
C VAL A 140 8.49 -21.91 -21.55
N PRO A 141 8.75 -22.85 -22.47
CA PRO A 141 8.74 -22.58 -23.91
C PRO A 141 7.35 -22.24 -24.42
N LYS A 142 7.27 -21.46 -25.49
CA LYS A 142 6.05 -21.24 -26.27
C LYS A 142 5.42 -22.58 -26.68
N GLY A 143 4.10 -22.67 -26.61
CA GLY A 143 3.35 -23.89 -26.95
C GLY A 143 3.32 -24.93 -25.82
N THR A 144 3.88 -24.63 -24.63
CA THR A 144 3.73 -25.48 -23.45
C THR A 144 2.26 -25.60 -23.07
N LYS A 145 1.76 -26.83 -22.95
CA LYS A 145 0.33 -27.12 -22.72
C LYS A 145 -0.02 -27.24 -21.23
N PHE A 146 -1.16 -26.67 -20.87
CA PHE A 146 -1.74 -26.68 -19.52
C PHE A 146 -3.13 -27.29 -19.53
N GLU A 147 -3.51 -27.95 -18.44
CA GLU A 147 -4.83 -28.61 -18.30
C GLU A 147 -5.87 -27.60 -17.77
N GLY A 148 -6.87 -27.25 -18.59
CA GLY A 148 -7.99 -26.35 -18.29
C GLY A 148 -9.30 -27.08 -17.87
N GLY A 149 -9.20 -28.23 -17.21
CA GLY A 149 -10.36 -29.03 -16.86
C GLY A 149 -10.93 -29.87 -18.05
N ASN A 150 -12.12 -30.42 -17.89
CA ASN A 150 -12.79 -31.17 -18.92
C ASN A 150 -14.00 -30.40 -19.46
N ASP A 151 -14.33 -30.59 -20.73
CA ASP A 151 -15.59 -30.14 -21.31
C ASP A 151 -16.76 -31.02 -20.88
N ASN A 152 -17.99 -30.70 -21.31
CA ASN A 152 -19.17 -31.46 -20.97
C ASN A 152 -19.17 -32.89 -21.54
N ASN A 153 -18.32 -33.12 -22.56
CA ASN A 153 -18.15 -34.47 -23.18
C ASN A 153 -17.02 -35.24 -22.49
N GLY A 154 -16.39 -34.70 -21.44
CA GLY A 154 -15.30 -35.33 -20.70
C GLY A 154 -13.92 -35.21 -21.36
N LYS A 155 -13.80 -34.46 -22.46
CA LYS A 155 -12.52 -34.19 -23.13
C LYS A 155 -11.76 -33.06 -22.44
N LYS A 156 -10.46 -33.23 -22.29
CA LYS A 156 -9.60 -32.19 -21.64
C LYS A 156 -9.53 -30.91 -22.48
N ARG A 157 -9.77 -29.77 -21.86
CA ARG A 157 -9.45 -28.46 -22.44
C ARG A 157 -7.97 -28.17 -22.27
N LEU A 158 -7.32 -27.71 -23.32
CA LEU A 158 -5.90 -27.43 -23.33
C LEU A 158 -5.66 -25.96 -23.63
N TYR A 159 -4.72 -25.36 -22.87
CA TYR A 159 -4.23 -24.02 -23.12
C TYR A 159 -2.75 -24.09 -23.42
N ALA A 160 -2.27 -23.35 -24.38
CA ALA A 160 -0.85 -23.31 -24.76
C ALA A 160 -0.26 -21.93 -24.54
N SER A 161 0.96 -21.84 -23.96
CA SER A 161 1.67 -20.58 -23.80
C SER A 161 1.92 -19.89 -25.13
N ASP A 162 1.66 -18.59 -25.21
CA ASP A 162 1.77 -17.82 -26.44
C ASP A 162 3.22 -17.46 -26.77
N PHE A 163 4.11 -17.45 -25.76
CA PHE A 163 5.53 -17.11 -25.89
C PHE A 163 6.39 -17.80 -24.84
N ASP A 164 7.71 -17.72 -25.05
CA ASP A 164 8.68 -18.17 -24.07
C ASP A 164 8.67 -17.27 -22.85
N VAL A 165 8.80 -17.82 -21.65
CA VAL A 165 8.98 -17.06 -20.42
C VAL A 165 10.05 -17.67 -19.53
N ILE A 166 10.89 -16.82 -18.96
CA ILE A 166 11.89 -17.19 -17.97
C ILE A 166 11.30 -16.96 -16.58
N VAL A 167 11.07 -18.03 -15.86
CA VAL A 167 10.58 -18.01 -14.48
C VAL A 167 11.77 -17.99 -13.53
N ASN A 168 11.76 -17.10 -12.56
CA ASN A 168 12.80 -16.93 -11.56
C ASN A 168 12.17 -16.68 -10.16
N LYS A 169 12.98 -16.31 -9.16
CA LYS A 169 12.50 -16.01 -7.79
C LYS A 169 12.04 -14.56 -7.61
N SER A 170 11.96 -13.79 -8.68
CA SER A 170 11.56 -12.39 -8.60
C SER A 170 10.13 -12.23 -8.05
N GLU A 171 9.95 -11.24 -7.21
CA GLU A 171 8.67 -10.88 -6.63
C GLU A 171 8.59 -9.35 -6.51
N ILE A 172 7.44 -8.76 -6.86
CA ILE A 172 7.17 -7.36 -6.57
C ILE A 172 6.52 -7.33 -5.19
N ASP A 173 7.29 -6.92 -4.20
CA ASP A 173 6.87 -6.86 -2.80
C ASP A 173 6.54 -5.43 -2.34
N GLN A 174 6.90 -4.43 -3.12
CA GLN A 174 6.58 -3.03 -2.86
C GLN A 174 6.11 -2.31 -4.12
N ILE A 175 4.99 -1.61 -4.00
CA ILE A 175 4.49 -0.68 -5.02
C ILE A 175 4.20 0.64 -4.33
N LYS A 176 4.81 1.73 -4.80
CA LYS A 176 4.59 3.06 -4.25
C LYS A 176 4.17 4.03 -5.34
N THR A 177 3.20 4.87 -5.03
CA THR A 177 2.70 5.89 -5.95
C THR A 177 3.08 7.27 -5.43
N LEU A 178 3.76 8.05 -6.24
CA LEU A 178 4.00 9.48 -5.97
C LEU A 178 3.09 10.32 -6.85
N THR A 179 2.34 11.22 -6.24
CA THR A 179 1.56 12.22 -6.95
C THR A 179 1.99 13.62 -6.52
N ILE A 180 2.44 14.43 -7.46
CA ILE A 180 2.77 15.86 -7.26
C ILE A 180 1.72 16.67 -8.02
N ASN A 181 0.86 17.37 -7.29
CA ASN A 181 -0.24 18.14 -7.86
C ASN A 181 -0.08 19.61 -7.41
N GLY A 182 0.45 20.45 -8.28
CA GLY A 182 0.59 21.92 -8.12
C GLY A 182 1.00 22.45 -6.75
N THR A 183 0.30 22.04 -5.69
CA THR A 183 0.50 22.51 -4.31
C THR A 183 0.65 21.40 -3.28
N LYS A 184 0.33 20.14 -3.64
CA LYS A 184 0.39 18.99 -2.71
C LYS A 184 1.17 17.86 -3.33
N SER A 185 2.00 17.21 -2.53
CA SER A 185 2.70 15.98 -2.90
C SER A 185 2.28 14.89 -1.95
N THR A 186 1.81 13.77 -2.48
CA THR A 186 1.33 12.63 -1.70
C THR A 186 1.98 11.34 -2.14
N VAL A 187 2.17 10.42 -1.20
CA VAL A 187 2.64 9.07 -1.43
C VAL A 187 1.60 8.09 -0.93
N GLN A 188 1.36 7.07 -1.70
CA GLN A 188 0.54 5.94 -1.33
C GLN A 188 1.41 4.67 -1.37
N ASP A 189 1.47 3.94 -0.26
CA ASP A 189 2.10 2.62 -0.18
C ASP A 189 1.03 1.56 -0.44
N ASN A 190 1.32 0.62 -1.34
CA ASN A 190 0.46 -0.48 -1.76
C ASN A 190 -0.93 -0.07 -2.27
N ILE A 191 -1.14 -0.26 -3.56
CA ILE A 191 -2.38 0.08 -4.26
C ILE A 191 -3.54 -0.86 -3.88
N ILE A 192 -3.24 -2.09 -3.42
CA ILE A 192 -4.22 -3.18 -3.19
C ILE A 192 -4.91 -3.09 -1.82
N SER A 193 -4.31 -2.44 -0.85
CA SER A 193 -4.99 -2.13 0.42
C SER A 193 -5.43 -0.67 0.37
N ASP A 194 -6.51 -0.32 1.04
CA ASP A 194 -6.91 1.08 1.35
C ASP A 194 -5.77 1.83 2.05
N GLY A 195 -4.61 1.85 1.41
CA GLY A 195 -3.40 2.48 1.86
C GLY A 195 -3.70 3.95 2.04
N ALA A 196 -3.80 4.38 3.29
CA ALA A 196 -4.02 5.78 3.62
C ALA A 196 -3.01 6.63 2.85
N THR A 197 -3.52 7.52 2.02
CA THR A 197 -2.69 8.52 1.34
C THR A 197 -2.01 9.35 2.40
N ARG A 198 -0.69 9.28 2.47
CA ARG A 198 0.11 10.07 3.41
C ARG A 198 0.84 11.19 2.68
N PRO A 199 1.16 12.30 3.37
CA PRO A 199 2.01 13.33 2.80
C PRO A 199 3.35 12.74 2.32
N PHE A 200 3.88 13.27 1.25
CA PHE A 200 5.22 12.93 0.76
C PHE A 200 6.26 13.37 1.80
N GLU A 201 6.93 12.44 2.46
CA GLU A 201 7.99 12.74 3.43
C GLU A 201 9.35 12.70 2.74
N LEU A 202 9.99 13.85 2.68
CA LEU A 202 11.36 14.01 2.26
C LEU A 202 12.18 14.38 3.48
N GLY A 203 13.44 13.99 3.56
CA GLY A 203 14.25 14.35 4.71
C GLY A 203 15.67 13.82 4.63
N PHE A 204 16.38 13.91 5.73
CA PHE A 204 17.66 13.25 5.91
C PHE A 204 17.80 12.75 7.35
N ALA A 205 18.65 11.77 7.54
CA ALA A 205 18.95 11.23 8.85
C ALA A 205 20.44 11.15 9.11
N ILE A 206 20.82 11.41 10.34
CA ILE A 206 22.20 11.41 10.82
C ILE A 206 22.33 10.27 11.83
N SER A 207 23.25 9.33 11.62
CA SER A 207 23.64 8.35 12.61
C SER A 207 25.03 8.67 13.13
N SER A 208 25.18 8.81 14.45
CA SER A 208 26.46 9.20 15.04
C SER A 208 26.66 8.64 16.44
N PRO A 209 27.90 8.26 16.79
CA PRO A 209 28.27 7.81 18.14
C PRO A 209 28.04 8.85 19.24
N VAL A 210 28.01 10.15 18.92
CA VAL A 210 27.76 11.22 19.90
C VAL A 210 26.30 11.31 20.33
N LEU A 211 25.41 10.61 19.67
CA LEU A 211 23.97 10.55 19.97
C LEU A 211 23.60 9.49 21.05
N TYR A 212 24.53 8.81 21.65
CA TYR A 212 24.25 7.96 22.81
C TYR A 212 23.94 8.77 24.07
N LEU A 213 22.77 9.38 24.12
CA LEU A 213 22.35 10.33 25.15
C LEU A 213 21.24 9.73 26.01
N LYS A 214 21.57 9.36 27.27
CA LYS A 214 20.65 8.64 28.14
C LYS A 214 19.80 9.57 29.00
N ASP A 215 20.40 10.55 29.67
CA ASP A 215 19.72 11.47 30.59
C ASP A 215 20.30 12.90 30.54
N GLY A 216 19.82 13.74 31.42
CA GLY A 216 20.23 15.16 31.48
C GLY A 216 19.45 16.06 30.50
N ILE A 217 19.81 17.35 30.50
CA ILE A 217 19.33 18.34 29.53
C ILE A 217 20.26 18.23 28.32
N ARG A 218 19.73 17.80 27.19
CA ARG A 218 20.52 17.45 25.99
C ARG A 218 20.26 18.47 24.90
N ARG A 219 21.18 19.41 24.74
CA ARG A 219 21.16 20.41 23.69
C ARG A 219 21.95 19.93 22.48
N ILE A 220 21.32 19.88 21.33
CA ILE A 220 21.90 19.38 20.09
C ILE A 220 21.98 20.51 19.09
N GLU A 221 23.16 20.71 18.52
CA GLU A 221 23.43 21.66 17.46
C GLU A 221 23.89 20.93 16.20
N VAL A 222 23.13 21.06 15.13
CA VAL A 222 23.49 20.60 13.78
C VAL A 222 23.93 21.78 12.96
N ARG A 223 25.17 21.80 12.50
CA ARG A 223 25.73 22.85 11.69
C ARG A 223 25.77 22.50 10.22
N PHE A 224 25.20 23.35 9.40
CA PHE A 224 25.14 23.23 7.96
C PHE A 224 26.34 23.90 7.29
N ALA A 225 26.67 23.43 6.07
CA ALA A 225 27.76 24.02 5.30
C ALA A 225 27.47 25.45 4.86
N ASN A 226 26.19 25.83 4.68
CA ASN A 226 25.82 27.22 4.35
C ASN A 226 24.49 27.65 4.99
N ASP A 227 24.23 28.95 5.07
CA ASP A 227 23.06 29.57 5.71
C ASP A 227 21.75 29.32 4.90
N ILE A 228 21.82 29.24 3.59
CA ILE A 228 20.63 29.08 2.71
C ILE A 228 19.98 27.73 2.97
N ASN A 229 20.80 26.69 3.02
CA ASN A 229 20.33 25.33 3.28
C ASN A 229 19.77 25.21 4.71
N ALA A 230 20.43 25.80 5.70
CA ALA A 230 19.95 25.81 7.09
C ALA A 230 18.56 26.46 7.21
N LYS A 231 18.33 27.60 6.57
CA LYS A 231 17.06 28.33 6.58
C LYS A 231 15.95 27.55 5.88
N LEU A 232 16.28 26.89 4.76
CA LEU A 232 15.33 26.05 4.01
C LEU A 232 14.89 24.84 4.84
N VAL A 233 15.84 24.14 5.45
CA VAL A 233 15.56 23.00 6.33
C VAL A 233 14.75 23.44 7.55
N GLN A 234 15.12 24.55 8.19
CA GLN A 234 14.41 25.06 9.37
C GLN A 234 12.96 25.44 9.12
N LYS A 235 12.60 25.86 7.89
CA LYS A 235 11.24 26.24 7.53
C LYS A 235 10.26 25.06 7.51
N TYR A 236 10.73 23.85 7.19
CA TYR A 236 9.88 22.71 6.89
C TYR A 236 10.14 21.46 7.75
N ASN A 237 11.13 21.50 8.66
CA ASN A 237 11.56 20.32 9.38
C ASN A 237 10.62 19.91 10.52
N ARG A 238 10.46 18.61 10.69
CA ARG A 238 10.11 17.91 11.92
C ARG A 238 11.34 17.11 12.33
N VAL A 239 11.87 17.39 13.51
CA VAL A 239 13.05 16.68 14.03
C VAL A 239 12.60 15.54 14.92
N GLU A 240 13.15 14.36 14.68
CA GLU A 240 12.85 13.16 15.44
C GLU A 240 14.12 12.37 15.72
N TYR A 241 14.16 11.67 16.85
CA TYR A 241 15.28 10.81 17.20
C TYR A 241 14.83 9.41 17.57
N SER A 242 15.74 8.42 17.41
CA SER A 242 15.47 7.03 17.69
C SER A 242 15.45 6.74 19.19
N THR A 243 14.39 6.04 19.65
CA THR A 243 14.23 5.57 21.03
C THR A 243 13.94 4.07 21.05
N SER A 244 13.98 3.45 22.21
CA SER A 244 13.62 2.03 22.35
C SER A 244 12.15 1.68 21.99
N LYS A 245 11.29 2.69 21.82
CA LYS A 245 9.84 2.52 21.50
C LYS A 245 9.46 3.05 20.11
N GLY A 246 10.39 3.60 19.36
CA GLY A 246 10.15 4.23 18.06
C GLY A 246 10.70 5.65 17.97
N TRP A 247 10.20 6.42 17.05
CA TRP A 247 10.62 7.80 16.82
C TRP A 247 9.99 8.76 17.82
N GLN A 248 10.79 9.64 18.37
CA GLN A 248 10.36 10.72 19.27
C GLN A 248 10.58 12.07 18.62
N SER A 249 9.51 12.85 18.46
CA SER A 249 9.57 14.20 17.90
C SER A 249 10.09 15.20 18.94
N VAL A 250 10.79 16.24 18.44
CA VAL A 250 11.32 17.36 19.21
C VAL A 250 10.91 18.68 18.59
N GLU A 251 10.51 19.64 19.40
CA GLU A 251 10.24 20.99 18.94
C GLU A 251 11.56 21.75 18.67
N VAL A 252 11.65 22.33 17.48
CA VAL A 252 12.79 23.14 17.08
C VAL A 252 12.46 24.61 17.32
N GLY A 253 13.16 25.25 18.22
CA GLY A 253 13.00 26.69 18.49
C GLY A 253 13.35 27.54 17.25
N ASN A 254 12.61 28.63 17.04
CA ASN A 254 12.88 29.63 15.98
C ASN A 254 14.16 30.43 16.24
N SER A 255 15.32 29.78 16.32
CA SER A 255 16.58 30.48 16.49
C SER A 255 17.16 30.86 15.12
N ASN A 256 17.05 32.12 14.76
CA ASN A 256 17.65 32.74 13.55
C ASN A 256 19.18 32.80 13.60
N ASN A 257 19.89 31.77 13.97
CA ASN A 257 21.31 31.73 14.22
C ASN A 257 22.14 31.19 13.02
N GLY A 258 22.02 31.81 11.86
CA GLY A 258 22.93 31.52 10.73
C GLY A 258 22.79 30.11 10.16
N ASN A 259 23.91 29.41 10.07
CA ASN A 259 24.01 28.10 9.43
C ASN A 259 23.80 26.92 10.38
N LYS A 260 23.05 27.07 11.48
CA LYS A 260 22.84 26.03 12.47
C LYS A 260 21.39 25.86 12.92
N ILE A 261 21.01 24.63 13.23
CA ILE A 261 19.76 24.28 13.88
C ILE A 261 20.07 23.76 15.27
N VAL A 262 19.42 24.36 16.30
CA VAL A 262 19.61 24.00 17.69
C VAL A 262 18.27 23.63 18.30
N PHE A 263 18.23 22.53 19.04
CA PHE A 263 17.07 22.09 19.81
C PHE A 263 17.48 21.42 21.11
N GLU A 264 16.55 21.33 22.03
CA GLU A 264 16.79 20.80 23.37
C GLU A 264 15.86 19.63 23.65
N VAL A 265 16.43 18.55 24.17
CA VAL A 265 15.72 17.38 24.66
C VAL A 265 15.78 17.39 26.18
N THR A 266 14.64 17.62 26.82
CA THR A 266 14.52 17.75 28.27
C THR A 266 14.75 16.46 29.02
N LYS A 267 14.97 16.52 30.34
CA LYS A 267 15.12 15.32 31.20
C LYS A 267 13.92 14.38 31.17
N ALA A 268 12.72 14.90 30.94
CA ALA A 268 11.48 14.11 30.92
C ALA A 268 11.30 13.30 29.63
N MET A 269 12.01 13.66 28.56
CA MET A 269 11.92 12.97 27.28
C MET A 269 12.75 11.68 27.27
N PRO A 270 12.32 10.63 26.53
CA PRO A 270 13.00 9.34 26.50
C PRO A 270 14.46 9.44 26.06
N PRO A 271 15.29 8.46 26.46
CA PRO A 271 16.69 8.38 26.03
C PRO A 271 16.80 8.06 24.52
N PHE A 272 17.91 8.48 23.93
CA PHE A 272 18.32 8.02 22.62
C PHE A 272 18.69 6.53 22.68
N ALA A 273 18.28 5.78 21.68
CA ALA A 273 18.61 4.36 21.52
C ALA A 273 19.13 4.09 20.10
N SER A 274 19.99 3.05 20.01
CA SER A 274 20.46 2.59 18.70
C SER A 274 19.30 2.27 17.77
N TYR A 275 19.50 2.54 16.50
CA TYR A 275 18.52 2.22 15.47
C TYR A 275 18.23 0.69 15.43
N SER A 276 16.98 0.36 15.23
CA SER A 276 16.51 -1.03 15.06
C SER A 276 15.42 -1.05 14.00
N GLU A 277 15.62 -1.80 12.95
CA GLU A 277 14.70 -1.91 11.83
C GLU A 277 13.26 -2.31 12.24
N PRO A 278 13.05 -3.35 13.09
CA PRO A 278 11.71 -3.74 13.50
C PRO A 278 10.92 -2.65 14.26
N ILE A 279 11.64 -1.71 14.89
CA ILE A 279 11.04 -0.65 15.71
C ILE A 279 10.84 0.65 14.89
N HIS A 280 11.83 1.00 14.09
CA HIS A 280 11.89 2.32 13.43
C HIS A 280 11.46 2.28 11.97
N GLN A 281 11.46 1.11 11.33
CA GLN A 281 10.93 0.83 9.97
C GLN A 281 11.40 1.83 8.91
N MET A 282 12.69 2.14 8.92
CA MET A 282 13.27 3.13 7.98
C MET A 282 14.15 2.48 6.91
N HIS A 283 14.37 1.16 6.98
CA HIS A 283 15.17 0.38 6.01
C HIS A 283 16.57 0.97 5.76
N ILE A 284 17.28 1.33 6.81
CA ILE A 284 18.66 1.82 6.77
C ILE A 284 19.59 0.96 7.61
N GLN A 285 20.87 0.96 7.27
CA GLN A 285 21.91 0.27 8.05
C GLN A 285 22.67 1.22 8.97
N ALA A 286 21.96 1.87 9.88
CA ALA A 286 22.55 2.76 10.85
C ALA A 286 23.22 1.99 11.97
N LYS A 287 24.46 2.39 12.30
CA LYS A 287 25.28 1.74 13.34
C LYS A 287 25.02 2.29 14.75
N ASP A 288 24.54 3.53 14.83
CA ASP A 288 24.41 4.32 16.07
C ASP A 288 22.99 4.87 16.20
N PRO A 289 22.63 5.58 17.28
CA PRO A 289 21.36 6.30 17.36
C PRO A 289 21.19 7.27 16.21
N VAL A 290 19.96 7.45 15.76
CA VAL A 290 19.62 8.23 14.58
C VAL A 290 18.82 9.47 14.95
N LEU A 291 19.22 10.59 14.37
CA LEU A 291 18.49 11.85 14.36
C LEU A 291 17.99 12.11 12.94
N ARG A 292 16.67 12.23 12.73
CA ARG A 292 16.11 12.49 11.41
C ARG A 292 15.41 13.81 11.31
N PHE A 293 15.56 14.46 10.18
CA PHE A 293 14.88 15.69 9.77
C PHE A 293 13.88 15.32 8.68
N VAL A 294 12.59 15.46 8.96
CA VAL A 294 11.52 15.15 8.03
C VAL A 294 10.83 16.44 7.61
N PHE A 295 10.76 16.71 6.32
CA PHE A 295 10.13 17.90 5.78
C PHE A 295 8.63 17.65 5.60
N GLY A 296 7.81 18.43 6.30
CA GLY A 296 6.36 18.39 6.17
C GLY A 296 5.93 18.97 4.82
N THR A 297 5.25 18.15 4.03
CA THR A 297 4.87 18.50 2.65
C THR A 297 3.54 19.22 2.53
N ASP A 298 2.71 19.24 3.56
CA ASP A 298 1.39 19.89 3.53
C ASP A 298 1.44 21.40 3.28
N SER A 299 2.61 22.01 3.54
CA SER A 299 2.85 23.44 3.35
C SER A 299 3.96 23.76 2.34
N LEU A 300 4.51 22.74 1.66
CA LEU A 300 5.65 22.88 0.75
C LEU A 300 5.19 23.45 -0.58
N SER A 301 5.77 24.60 -0.97
CA SER A 301 5.63 25.09 -2.34
C SER A 301 6.47 24.24 -3.30
N ASN A 302 6.06 24.11 -4.54
CA ASN A 302 6.85 23.39 -5.56
C ASN A 302 8.27 23.97 -5.68
N ASP A 303 8.44 25.29 -5.58
CA ASP A 303 9.76 25.96 -5.63
C ASP A 303 10.68 25.51 -4.48
N ASP A 304 10.15 25.37 -3.28
CA ASP A 304 10.93 24.94 -2.13
C ASP A 304 11.19 23.42 -2.16
N LEU A 305 10.26 22.64 -2.68
CA LEU A 305 10.49 21.20 -2.95
C LEU A 305 11.68 21.01 -3.89
N PHE A 306 11.78 21.79 -4.98
CA PHE A 306 12.93 21.71 -5.89
C PHE A 306 14.25 22.08 -5.22
N LYS A 307 14.23 23.10 -4.35
CA LYS A 307 15.41 23.49 -3.60
C LYS A 307 15.83 22.42 -2.60
N LEU A 308 14.87 21.75 -1.93
CA LEU A 308 15.15 20.64 -1.02
C LEU A 308 15.73 19.45 -1.77
N LEU A 309 15.17 19.11 -2.93
CA LEU A 309 15.70 18.04 -3.79
C LEU A 309 17.11 18.34 -4.35
N ALA A 310 17.48 19.61 -4.44
CA ALA A 310 18.81 20.05 -4.91
C ALA A 310 19.84 20.17 -3.78
N LEU A 311 19.54 19.79 -2.54
CA LEU A 311 20.49 19.84 -1.44
C LEU A 311 21.77 19.02 -1.73
N PRO A 312 22.95 19.57 -1.42
CA PRO A 312 24.22 18.87 -1.65
C PRO A 312 24.42 17.72 -0.65
N SER A 313 25.19 16.73 -1.00
CA SER A 313 25.60 15.64 -0.09
C SER A 313 26.42 16.14 1.10
N SER A 314 27.23 17.19 0.88
CA SER A 314 28.00 17.89 1.92
C SER A 314 27.17 18.89 2.73
N LEU A 315 25.89 18.60 2.93
CA LEU A 315 24.93 19.48 3.62
C LEU A 315 25.33 19.80 5.06
N ILE A 316 25.86 18.81 5.79
CA ILE A 316 26.19 18.90 7.21
C ILE A 316 27.70 19.03 7.39
N SER A 317 28.14 20.00 8.19
CA SER A 317 29.54 20.16 8.54
C SER A 317 29.91 19.54 9.88
N SER A 318 29.09 19.71 10.92
CA SER A 318 29.36 19.13 12.23
C SER A 318 28.09 18.94 13.05
N LEU A 319 28.18 18.02 14.01
CA LEU A 319 27.17 17.76 15.04
C LEU A 319 27.80 17.96 16.41
N THR A 320 27.23 18.83 17.22
CA THR A 320 27.69 19.12 18.58
C THR A 320 26.56 18.86 19.58
N VAL A 321 26.90 18.20 20.68
CA VAL A 321 25.98 17.88 21.76
C VAL A 321 26.49 18.42 23.05
N ASP A 322 25.69 19.24 23.74
CA ASP A 322 25.99 19.83 25.08
C ASP A 322 24.95 19.23 26.06
N VAL A 323 25.41 18.40 26.96
CA VAL A 323 24.58 17.77 27.98
C VAL A 323 24.86 18.32 29.34
N LYS A 324 23.81 18.69 30.07
CA LYS A 324 23.90 19.17 31.42
C LYS A 324 23.21 18.28 32.42
N GLU A 325 23.78 18.19 33.60
CA GLU A 325 23.22 17.47 34.73
C GLU A 325 22.90 15.98 34.42
N SER A 326 23.80 15.33 33.69
CA SER A 326 23.70 13.88 33.47
C SER A 326 24.16 13.12 34.69
N SER A 327 23.45 12.08 35.06
CA SER A 327 23.76 11.12 36.12
C SER A 327 24.24 9.78 35.64
N ASP A 328 24.30 9.55 34.29
CA ASP A 328 24.69 8.30 33.66
C ASP A 328 26.17 8.00 33.82
N LEU A 329 26.58 7.60 35.02
CA LEU A 329 27.95 7.34 35.39
C LEU A 329 28.06 5.97 36.10
N LEU A 330 29.11 5.23 35.77
CA LEU A 330 29.56 4.05 36.50
C LEU A 330 30.56 4.47 37.56
N LEU A 331 30.22 4.26 38.82
CA LEU A 331 31.00 4.73 39.95
C LEU A 331 31.60 3.53 40.71
N TYR A 332 32.92 3.63 41.01
CA TYR A 332 33.63 2.61 41.78
C TYR A 332 34.57 3.27 42.80
N ASN A 333 34.63 2.74 44.00
CA ASN A 333 35.67 3.03 44.96
C ASN A 333 36.55 1.77 45.16
N ASP A 334 37.50 1.82 46.09
CA ASP A 334 38.38 0.67 46.39
C ASP A 334 37.65 -0.53 46.97
N TYR A 335 36.38 -0.39 47.37
CA TYR A 335 35.53 -1.46 47.92
C TYR A 335 34.54 -2.07 46.90
N GLY A 336 34.40 -1.47 45.72
CA GLY A 336 33.54 -1.94 44.66
C GLY A 336 32.67 -0.87 43.99
N LYS A 337 31.61 -1.30 43.33
CA LYS A 337 30.65 -0.47 42.65
C LYS A 337 29.77 0.30 43.63
N VAL A 338 29.61 1.59 43.42
CA VAL A 338 28.72 2.47 44.21
C VAL A 338 27.61 3.02 43.34
N SER A 339 26.46 3.35 43.94
CA SER A 339 25.29 3.82 43.22
C SER A 339 25.18 5.35 43.37
N ASN A 340 24.94 6.04 42.26
CA ASN A 340 24.64 7.50 42.27
C ASN A 340 23.23 7.72 42.86
N GLY A 341 23.02 8.85 43.53
CA GLY A 341 21.74 9.19 44.15
C GLY A 341 21.48 8.59 45.55
N VAL A 342 22.37 7.72 46.02
CA VAL A 342 22.42 7.24 47.42
C VAL A 342 23.75 7.68 48.01
N PRO A 343 23.79 8.24 49.27
CA PRO A 343 25.03 8.67 49.88
C PRO A 343 26.10 7.56 49.92
N PHE A 344 27.29 7.86 49.44
CA PHE A 344 28.39 6.91 49.40
C PHE A 344 29.73 7.58 49.74
N LEU A 345 30.68 6.78 50.21
CA LEU A 345 32.02 7.18 50.54
C LEU A 345 32.95 6.96 49.34
N PRO A 346 33.31 8.01 48.56
CA PRO A 346 34.09 7.84 47.34
C PRO A 346 35.47 7.27 47.58
N PHE A 347 36.06 7.54 48.76
CA PHE A 347 37.41 7.06 49.18
C PHE A 347 37.36 5.99 50.26
N GLY A 348 36.20 5.44 50.54
CA GLY A 348 35.98 4.46 51.60
C GLY A 348 36.01 5.05 53.01
N PRO A 349 35.87 4.18 54.06
CA PRO A 349 35.78 4.62 55.45
C PRO A 349 37.09 5.12 56.01
N ASN A 350 38.22 4.74 55.39
CA ASN A 350 39.56 5.13 55.84
C ASN A 350 40.34 5.77 54.67
N PRO A 351 40.14 7.00 54.36
CA PRO A 351 40.78 7.66 53.21
C PRO A 351 42.29 7.77 53.39
N VAL A 352 43.09 7.32 52.40
CA VAL A 352 44.55 7.35 52.41
C VAL A 352 45.08 8.14 51.24
N VAL A 353 45.89 9.12 51.50
CA VAL A 353 46.48 9.99 50.48
C VAL A 353 47.29 9.19 49.45
N GLY A 354 47.04 9.40 48.18
CA GLY A 354 47.70 8.75 47.04
C GLY A 354 47.29 7.30 46.78
N SER A 355 46.62 6.64 47.76
CA SER A 355 46.16 5.26 47.63
C SER A 355 44.66 5.16 47.35
N SER A 356 43.83 5.85 48.13
CA SER A 356 42.37 5.84 47.94
C SER A 356 42.01 6.47 46.60
N ARG A 357 41.21 5.73 45.84
CA ARG A 357 40.82 6.05 44.45
C ARG A 357 39.32 5.94 44.26
N PHE A 358 38.80 6.86 43.48
CA PHE A 358 37.42 6.85 43.03
C PHE A 358 37.41 6.85 41.51
N LEU A 359 36.73 5.88 40.89
CA LEU A 359 36.65 5.73 39.44
C LEU A 359 35.28 6.15 38.95
N ILE A 360 35.27 6.97 37.91
CA ILE A 360 34.08 7.47 37.23
C ILE A 360 34.16 6.99 35.77
N GLY A 361 33.25 6.14 35.34
CA GLY A 361 33.27 5.51 34.03
C GLY A 361 32.03 5.82 33.16
N ASN A 362 32.27 6.11 31.90
CA ASN A 362 31.25 6.06 30.82
C ASN A 362 31.98 6.20 29.47
N ASN A 363 32.01 5.10 28.69
CA ASN A 363 32.67 5.12 27.38
C ASN A 363 31.96 5.98 26.32
N LYS A 364 30.67 6.26 26.54
CA LYS A 364 29.87 7.11 25.65
C LYS A 364 30.16 8.62 25.88
N ILE A 365 30.65 8.95 27.03
CA ILE A 365 31.09 10.34 27.38
C ILE A 365 32.60 10.47 27.18
N PHE A 366 33.41 9.60 27.82
CA PHE A 366 34.87 9.64 27.79
C PHE A 366 35.43 8.98 26.54
N ASN A 367 35.25 9.63 25.38
CA ASN A 367 35.69 9.12 24.07
C ASN A 367 36.40 10.23 23.25
N LYS A 368 36.81 9.90 22.03
CA LYS A 368 37.58 10.83 21.15
C LYS A 368 36.84 12.11 20.75
N TYR A 369 35.51 12.11 20.88
CA TYR A 369 34.65 13.25 20.51
C TYR A 369 34.48 14.28 21.63
N LEU A 370 34.93 13.97 22.85
CA LEU A 370 34.78 14.83 24.01
C LEU A 370 35.60 16.09 23.87
N LYS A 371 34.96 17.25 23.97
CA LYS A 371 35.60 18.58 23.93
C LYS A 371 35.81 19.15 25.31
N SER A 372 34.83 19.07 26.17
CA SER A 372 34.89 19.53 27.53
C SER A 372 33.95 18.74 28.44
N PHE A 373 34.27 18.67 29.73
CA PHE A 373 33.37 18.13 30.72
C PHE A 373 33.55 18.80 32.06
N SER A 374 32.53 18.73 32.92
CA SER A 374 32.65 19.20 34.31
C SER A 374 31.85 18.30 35.24
N PHE A 375 32.42 17.96 36.38
CA PHE A 375 31.75 17.28 37.47
C PHE A 375 31.15 18.27 38.45
N SER A 376 29.93 18.04 38.89
CA SER A 376 29.29 18.68 40.04
C SER A 376 29.04 17.60 41.10
N MET A 377 29.67 17.74 42.27
CA MET A 377 29.64 16.79 43.40
C MET A 377 28.96 17.43 44.58
N GLU A 378 27.88 16.84 45.04
CA GLU A 378 27.18 17.25 46.25
C GLU A 378 27.72 16.53 47.47
N TRP A 379 28.53 17.28 48.28
CA TRP A 379 29.15 16.75 49.49
C TRP A 379 28.19 16.81 50.67
N ARG A 380 28.03 15.68 51.36
CA ARG A 380 27.17 15.58 52.53
C ARG A 380 27.96 15.88 53.80
N GLY A 381 27.36 16.74 54.66
CA GLY A 381 27.95 17.06 55.98
C GLY A 381 29.31 17.77 55.90
N LEU A 382 29.63 18.37 54.75
CA LEU A 382 30.85 19.19 54.64
C LEU A 382 30.75 20.43 55.51
N PRO A 383 31.70 20.68 56.47
CA PRO A 383 31.72 21.90 57.25
C PRO A 383 31.84 23.15 56.36
N ASP A 384 31.11 24.23 56.69
CA ASP A 384 31.10 25.46 55.89
C ASP A 384 32.50 26.09 55.77
N ASN A 385 33.32 25.99 56.83
CA ASN A 385 34.72 26.41 56.83
C ASN A 385 35.59 25.32 57.42
N LEU A 386 36.25 24.59 56.55
CA LEU A 386 37.15 23.50 56.93
C LEU A 386 38.37 23.98 57.71
N MET A 387 38.87 25.20 57.39
CA MET A 387 40.02 25.77 58.14
C MET A 387 39.65 26.03 59.58
N ASN A 388 38.47 26.61 59.84
CA ASN A 388 37.97 26.79 61.22
C ASN A 388 37.75 25.45 61.93
N TYR A 389 37.17 24.47 61.23
CA TYR A 389 36.94 23.11 61.75
C TYR A 389 38.22 22.45 62.20
N TYR A 390 39.30 22.53 61.42
CA TYR A 390 40.60 21.94 61.73
C TYR A 390 41.54 22.84 62.50
N SER A 391 41.12 24.03 62.87
CA SER A 391 41.92 24.88 63.72
C SER A 391 42.27 24.26 65.07
N THR A 392 41.36 23.40 65.62
CA THR A 392 41.58 22.60 66.84
C THR A 392 42.73 21.59 66.73
N TYR A 393 43.24 21.27 65.52
CA TYR A 393 44.35 20.37 65.30
C TYR A 393 45.70 21.02 65.58
N GLN A 394 45.81 22.36 65.52
CA GLN A 394 47.06 23.05 65.58
C GLN A 394 47.80 22.74 66.83
N GLY A 395 47.15 22.80 68.00
CA GLY A 395 47.75 22.51 69.33
C GLY A 395 48.23 21.08 69.42
N GLY A 396 47.43 20.12 69.03
CA GLY A 396 47.74 18.68 69.06
C GLY A 396 48.87 18.30 68.10
N MET A 397 48.93 18.89 66.91
CA MET A 397 49.99 18.66 65.93
C MET A 397 51.39 19.09 66.42
N LYS A 398 51.53 20.15 67.19
CA LYS A 398 52.77 20.56 67.87
C LYS A 398 53.28 19.44 68.84
N LEU A 399 52.37 18.78 69.54
CA LEU A 399 52.69 17.68 70.48
C LEU A 399 53.20 16.42 69.79
N VAL A 400 52.88 16.20 68.53
CA VAL A 400 53.29 15.04 67.72
C VAL A 400 54.38 15.37 66.69
N ASN A 401 54.94 16.61 66.76
CA ASN A 401 55.93 17.14 65.80
C ASN A 401 55.45 17.07 64.32
N ALA A 402 54.17 17.28 64.10
CA ALA A 402 53.55 17.28 62.76
C ALA A 402 53.42 18.70 62.20
N ASP A 403 53.61 18.89 60.90
CA ASP A 403 53.52 20.17 60.20
C ASP A 403 52.09 20.58 59.95
N TYR A 404 51.54 21.40 60.85
CA TYR A 404 50.19 21.95 60.69
C TYR A 404 50.04 22.75 59.41
N GLY A 405 51.10 23.52 59.00
CA GLY A 405 51.05 24.32 57.77
C GLY A 405 50.81 23.47 56.55
N ARG A 406 51.55 22.37 56.39
CA ARG A 406 51.39 21.44 55.28
C ARG A 406 50.03 20.76 55.31
N PHE A 407 49.53 20.40 56.49
CA PHE A 407 48.18 19.81 56.61
C PHE A 407 47.12 20.85 56.27
N ALA A 408 47.20 22.09 56.79
CA ALA A 408 46.28 23.14 56.50
C ALA A 408 46.27 23.56 55.02
N ASP A 409 47.40 23.53 54.34
CA ASP A 409 47.49 23.75 52.91
C ASP A 409 46.80 22.64 52.10
N GLY A 410 46.83 21.39 52.54
CA GLY A 410 46.04 20.29 51.96
C GLY A 410 44.53 20.50 52.14
N ILE A 411 44.12 20.97 53.34
CA ILE A 411 42.72 21.27 53.65
C ILE A 411 42.19 22.48 52.87
N LYS A 412 42.95 23.54 52.72
CA LYS A 412 42.59 24.73 51.93
C LYS A 412 42.22 24.41 50.48
N LYS A 413 42.82 23.38 49.91
CA LYS A 413 42.49 22.92 48.56
C LYS A 413 41.06 22.39 48.43
N PHE A 414 40.45 22.02 49.56
CA PHE A 414 39.07 21.49 49.60
C PHE A 414 38.05 22.49 50.16
N ASP A 415 38.46 23.67 50.60
CA ASP A 415 37.60 24.68 51.23
C ASP A 415 36.61 25.27 50.22
N LYS A 416 35.33 25.21 50.58
CA LYS A 416 34.20 25.65 49.76
C LYS A 416 34.23 27.17 49.45
N GLU A 417 34.73 27.97 50.36
CA GLU A 417 34.76 29.43 50.23
C GLU A 417 35.95 29.96 49.40
N LYS A 418 36.97 29.19 49.17
CA LYS A 418 38.19 29.61 48.45
C LYS A 418 38.68 28.58 47.44
N ALA A 419 37.79 27.95 46.74
CA ALA A 419 38.07 26.85 45.80
C ALA A 419 39.01 27.23 44.65
N HIS A 420 40.30 27.31 44.89
CA HIS A 420 41.35 27.49 43.88
C HIS A 420 42.18 26.22 43.63
N GLY A 421 41.73 25.06 44.07
CA GLY A 421 42.47 23.85 43.85
C GLY A 421 41.60 22.57 43.97
N SER A 422 41.99 21.49 43.32
CA SER A 422 41.32 20.20 43.46
C SER A 422 41.82 19.48 44.70
N PRO A 423 40.95 18.88 45.55
CA PRO A 423 41.38 18.03 46.67
C PRO A 423 41.94 16.69 46.16
N SER A 424 41.91 16.48 44.86
CA SER A 424 42.21 15.25 44.22
C SER A 424 42.90 15.49 42.89
N ASP A 425 43.78 14.57 42.50
CA ASP A 425 44.31 14.53 41.15
C ASP A 425 43.36 13.74 40.29
N PHE A 426 43.04 14.28 39.13
CA PHE A 426 42.24 13.62 38.09
C PHE A 426 43.16 12.99 37.06
N LEU A 427 43.04 11.69 36.86
CA LEU A 427 43.72 10.94 35.82
C LEU A 427 42.69 10.40 34.87
N PHE A 428 43.00 10.32 33.60
CA PHE A 428 42.16 9.67 32.61
C PHE A 428 42.86 8.43 32.07
N MET A 429 42.05 7.47 31.62
CA MET A 429 42.54 6.26 31.03
C MET A 429 42.73 6.40 29.54
N LYS A 430 43.93 6.14 29.05
CA LYS A 430 44.26 6.09 27.63
C LYS A 430 45.06 4.82 27.37
N ASP A 431 44.58 3.97 26.48
CA ASP A 431 45.22 2.71 26.07
C ASP A 431 45.63 1.80 27.24
N GLY A 432 44.88 1.87 28.35
CA GLY A 432 45.12 1.08 29.58
C GLY A 432 46.05 1.76 30.61
N GLU A 433 46.60 2.92 30.30
CA GLU A 433 47.45 3.70 31.18
C GLU A 433 46.69 4.89 31.79
N TRP A 434 47.10 5.25 33.04
CA TRP A 434 46.55 6.42 33.74
C TRP A 434 47.42 7.65 33.55
N LEU A 435 46.94 8.59 32.75
CA LEU A 435 47.62 9.87 32.47
C LEU A 435 47.00 10.99 33.27
N ARG A 436 47.86 11.88 33.82
CA ARG A 436 47.40 13.03 34.57
C ARG A 436 46.76 14.07 33.65
N LEU A 437 45.56 14.59 33.96
CA LEU A 437 44.96 15.74 33.30
C LEU A 437 45.88 16.96 33.49
N SER A 438 46.54 17.42 32.44
CA SER A 438 47.43 18.57 32.47
C SER A 438 46.68 19.86 32.22
N LYS A 439 47.15 20.95 32.87
CA LYS A 439 46.83 22.37 32.67
C LYS A 439 45.48 22.73 31.96
N GLY A 440 44.48 23.10 32.73
CA GLY A 440 43.17 23.56 32.26
C GLY A 440 42.03 23.23 33.22
N GLN A 441 42.38 22.61 34.35
CA GLN A 441 41.36 22.38 35.39
C GLN A 441 41.03 23.69 36.08
N LYS A 442 39.73 24.04 36.05
CA LYS A 442 39.17 25.18 36.82
C LYS A 442 38.15 24.59 37.78
N ILE A 443 38.21 24.96 39.03
CA ILE A 443 37.16 24.74 40.01
C ILE A 443 36.47 26.06 40.22
N ASP A 444 35.19 26.12 40.00
CA ASP A 444 34.38 27.30 40.29
C ASP A 444 33.86 27.26 41.74
N ASN A 445 33.23 28.35 42.15
CA ASN A 445 32.74 28.52 43.53
C ASN A 445 31.58 27.56 43.89
N ASN A 446 31.12 26.70 42.96
CA ASN A 446 29.96 25.81 43.12
C ASN A 446 30.37 24.33 43.22
N SER A 447 31.59 24.02 43.62
CA SER A 447 32.07 22.61 43.65
C SER A 447 32.14 21.96 42.29
N LYS A 448 32.19 22.73 41.20
CA LYS A 448 32.22 22.27 39.83
C LYS A 448 33.67 22.20 39.33
N ILE A 449 34.07 20.99 38.93
CA ILE A 449 35.41 20.70 38.39
C ILE A 449 35.30 20.66 36.87
N SER A 450 35.87 21.66 36.20
CA SER A 450 35.78 21.78 34.74
C SER A 450 37.11 21.43 34.07
N VAL A 451 37.07 20.68 33.00
CA VAL A 451 38.21 20.36 32.13
C VAL A 451 37.88 20.76 30.71
N SER A 452 38.71 21.62 30.13
CA SER A 452 38.59 22.06 28.72
C SER A 452 39.88 21.78 27.97
N GLY A 453 39.76 21.38 26.70
CA GLY A 453 40.88 21.13 25.80
C GLY A 453 40.66 20.02 24.79
N ALA A 454 41.67 19.74 23.98
CA ALA A 454 41.61 18.72 22.95
C ALA A 454 41.26 17.32 23.49
N PRO A 455 40.67 16.44 22.68
CA PRO A 455 40.27 15.12 23.12
C PRO A 455 41.45 14.29 23.63
N LEU A 456 41.34 13.84 24.89
CA LEU A 456 42.36 13.13 25.63
C LEU A 456 42.11 11.60 25.63
N PHE A 457 40.88 11.20 25.27
CA PHE A 457 40.44 9.83 25.37
C PHE A 457 40.58 9.08 24.05
N SER A 458 41.01 7.83 24.12
CA SER A 458 41.27 6.95 22.95
C SER A 458 40.09 6.10 22.55
N CYS A 459 38.97 6.11 23.29
CA CYS A 459 37.81 5.29 23.02
C CYS A 459 37.20 5.67 21.62
N GLN A 460 37.20 4.70 20.73
CA GLN A 460 36.73 4.86 19.33
C GLN A 460 35.34 4.23 19.11
N GLY A 461 34.77 4.39 17.93
CA GLY A 461 33.41 4.08 17.58
C GLY A 461 32.90 2.69 18.04
N ASP A 462 33.64 1.63 17.78
CA ASP A 462 33.23 0.27 18.18
C ASP A 462 33.20 0.09 19.69
N GLN A 463 34.18 0.65 20.39
CA GLN A 463 34.23 0.63 21.87
C GLN A 463 33.11 1.49 22.49
N ILE A 464 32.62 2.53 21.79
CA ILE A 464 31.49 3.34 22.24
C ILE A 464 30.20 2.54 22.17
N ARG A 465 30.04 1.70 21.15
CA ARG A 465 28.84 0.89 20.94
C ARG A 465 28.70 -0.21 21.98
N GLU A 466 29.81 -0.77 22.43
CA GLU A 466 29.80 -1.80 23.47
C GLU A 466 29.39 -1.19 24.83
N PRO A 467 28.38 -1.77 25.53
CA PRO A 467 27.98 -1.24 26.82
C PRO A 467 29.06 -1.51 27.87
N LEU A 468 29.55 -0.42 28.45
CA LEU A 468 30.45 -0.53 29.61
C LEU A 468 29.62 -0.88 30.87
N THR A 469 29.67 -2.07 31.33
CA THR A 469 28.87 -2.56 32.46
C THR A 469 29.62 -2.59 33.79
N GLU A 470 30.92 -2.88 33.76
CA GLU A 470 31.75 -3.06 34.95
C GLU A 470 33.17 -2.57 34.69
N TYR A 471 33.88 -2.17 35.77
CA TYR A 471 35.31 -1.90 35.72
C TYR A 471 36.09 -3.21 35.83
N SER A 472 37.03 -3.41 34.93
CA SER A 472 38.02 -4.50 35.02
C SER A 472 39.39 -3.95 34.63
N ASN A 473 40.47 -4.66 35.08
CA ASN A 473 41.84 -4.32 34.76
C ASN A 473 42.19 -4.42 33.27
N ASN A 474 41.33 -5.03 32.47
CA ASN A 474 41.50 -5.18 31.01
C ASN A 474 40.91 -4.00 30.21
N ILE A 475 40.17 -3.12 30.86
CA ILE A 475 39.58 -1.94 30.21
C ILE A 475 40.70 -0.96 29.89
N LYS A 476 40.71 -0.45 28.63
CA LYS A 476 41.74 0.47 28.14
C LYS A 476 41.35 1.92 28.07
N SER A 477 40.05 2.22 28.15
CA SER A 477 39.52 3.59 27.98
C SER A 477 38.16 3.75 28.67
N GLY A 478 37.63 4.98 28.73
CA GLY A 478 36.28 5.29 29.19
C GLY A 478 36.16 5.53 30.70
N PHE A 479 37.27 5.70 31.45
CA PHE A 479 37.27 6.02 32.86
C PHE A 479 38.14 7.26 33.21
N VAL A 480 37.66 7.96 34.22
CA VAL A 480 38.41 8.99 34.97
C VAL A 480 38.66 8.44 36.39
N LYS A 481 39.88 8.60 36.90
CA LYS A 481 40.27 8.26 38.26
C LYS A 481 40.51 9.53 39.05
N VAL A 482 39.90 9.59 40.20
CA VAL A 482 40.09 10.64 41.19
C VAL A 482 40.95 10.09 42.33
N VAL A 483 42.09 10.67 42.56
CA VAL A 483 43.05 10.23 43.63
C VAL A 483 43.07 11.28 44.71
N LEU A 484 42.92 10.88 45.96
CA LEU A 484 42.88 11.78 47.11
C LEU A 484 44.24 12.39 47.39
N THR A 485 44.30 13.70 47.60
CA THR A 485 45.52 14.46 47.94
C THR A 485 45.58 14.88 49.39
N THR A 486 44.49 14.74 50.17
CA THR A 486 44.44 14.98 51.61
C THR A 486 43.59 13.89 52.29
N ASP A 487 44.04 13.42 53.45
CA ASP A 487 43.35 12.37 54.27
C ASP A 487 42.43 12.98 55.36
N PHE A 488 42.18 14.30 55.30
CA PHE A 488 41.33 15.01 56.24
C PHE A 488 41.73 14.75 57.71
N GLY A 489 42.94 14.32 57.99
CA GLY A 489 43.46 14.05 59.36
C GLY A 489 43.12 12.66 59.90
N HIS A 490 42.53 11.74 59.10
CA HIS A 490 42.19 10.40 59.58
C HIS A 490 43.42 9.64 60.14
N ASN A 491 44.55 9.70 59.44
CA ASN A 491 45.76 8.98 59.86
C ASN A 491 46.38 9.49 61.22
N MET A 492 46.13 10.71 61.61
CA MET A 492 46.73 11.28 62.78
C MET A 492 45.76 11.54 63.94
N TYR A 493 44.45 11.55 63.70
CA TYR A 493 43.42 11.89 64.67
C TYR A 493 43.57 11.11 65.99
N GLY A 494 43.68 9.80 65.91
CA GLY A 494 43.83 8.98 67.15
C GLY A 494 45.05 9.33 67.96
N LYS A 495 46.21 9.60 67.31
CA LYS A 495 47.43 10.05 68.01
C LYS A 495 47.27 11.43 68.61
N LEU A 496 46.65 12.35 67.85
CA LEU A 496 46.36 13.75 68.28
C LEU A 496 45.45 13.74 69.51
N LEU A 497 44.32 13.02 69.38
CA LEU A 497 43.32 12.93 70.44
C LEU A 497 43.95 12.35 71.74
N SER A 498 44.67 11.23 71.65
CA SER A 498 45.34 10.63 72.81
C SER A 498 46.35 11.60 73.45
N LYS A 499 47.15 12.28 72.66
CA LYS A 499 48.18 13.23 73.18
C LYS A 499 47.58 14.45 73.81
N VAL A 500 46.53 15.06 73.15
CA VAL A 500 45.80 16.24 73.68
C VAL A 500 45.11 15.87 75.00
N MET A 501 44.46 14.65 75.12
CA MET A 501 43.84 14.22 76.33
C MET A 501 44.88 13.97 77.48
N MET A 502 45.97 13.34 77.11
CA MET A 502 47.03 13.13 78.08
C MET A 502 47.61 14.45 78.59
N GLU A 503 47.80 15.45 77.71
CA GLU A 503 48.35 16.72 78.11
C GLU A 503 47.34 17.49 79.00
N ASN A 504 46.10 17.54 78.63
CA ASN A 504 45.01 18.18 79.38
C ASN A 504 44.83 17.47 80.78
N THR A 505 45.04 16.15 80.87
CA THR A 505 45.00 15.44 82.16
C THR A 505 46.19 15.84 83.03
N LYS A 506 47.38 15.89 82.45
CA LYS A 506 48.57 16.36 83.21
C LYS A 506 48.36 17.83 83.72
N MET A 507 47.77 18.66 82.98
CA MET A 507 47.38 20.04 83.37
C MET A 507 46.41 20.01 84.54
N ALA A 508 45.38 19.23 84.46
CA ALA A 508 44.39 19.08 85.55
C ALA A 508 44.98 18.54 86.83
N GLU A 509 46.05 17.75 86.74
CA GLU A 509 46.78 17.15 87.83
C GLU A 509 47.87 18.11 88.39
N GLY A 510 48.14 19.30 87.81
CA GLY A 510 49.10 20.23 88.25
C GLY A 510 50.56 19.81 88.13
N LYS A 511 50.91 18.87 87.26
CA LYS A 511 52.32 18.34 87.09
C LYS A 511 53.21 19.31 86.38
N GLU A 512 54.45 19.50 86.87
CA GLU A 512 55.48 20.39 86.24
C GLU A 512 55.77 19.97 84.79
N GLY A 513 55.78 20.97 83.89
CA GLY A 513 56.03 20.78 82.46
C GLY A 513 54.82 20.74 81.60
N SER A 514 53.58 20.96 82.14
CA SER A 514 52.31 21.14 81.33
C SER A 514 52.24 22.58 80.84
N SER A 515 51.63 22.78 79.69
CA SER A 515 51.32 24.08 79.09
C SER A 515 50.28 24.80 79.97
N ASN A 516 50.40 26.18 80.05
CA ASN A 516 49.55 26.96 80.92
C ASN A 516 48.08 27.19 80.38
N GLN A 517 47.69 26.52 79.30
CA GLN A 517 46.35 26.61 78.77
C GLN A 517 45.87 25.20 78.28
N SER A 518 44.63 24.83 78.64
CA SER A 518 44.02 23.62 78.16
C SER A 518 43.97 23.67 76.63
N LEU A 519 44.40 22.58 76.01
CA LEU A 519 44.37 22.37 74.57
C LEU A 519 42.96 21.93 74.13
N THR A 520 42.46 22.57 73.05
CA THR A 520 41.19 22.26 72.51
C THR A 520 41.21 20.80 71.96
N ILE A 521 40.21 20.00 72.33
CA ILE A 521 40.04 18.63 71.78
C ILE A 521 39.88 18.68 70.28
N PRO A 522 40.67 17.92 69.52
CA PRO A 522 40.52 17.87 68.06
C PRO A 522 39.15 17.37 67.64
N GLU A 523 38.47 18.08 66.73
CA GLU A 523 37.25 17.66 66.09
C GLU A 523 37.47 16.33 65.35
N LYS A 524 36.43 15.48 65.22
CA LYS A 524 36.52 14.26 64.44
C LYS A 524 36.86 14.59 62.98
N PRO A 525 37.73 13.80 62.34
CA PRO A 525 38.04 14.06 60.93
C PRO A 525 36.80 13.96 60.06
N TYR A 526 36.65 14.93 59.16
CA TYR A 526 35.57 14.85 58.16
C TYR A 526 35.77 13.66 57.26
N LEU A 527 34.77 12.78 57.17
CA LEU A 527 34.72 11.66 56.25
C LEU A 527 33.98 12.10 54.96
N PRO A 528 34.69 12.23 53.85
CA PRO A 528 34.06 12.63 52.59
C PRO A 528 32.96 11.68 52.16
N GLU A 529 31.73 12.20 52.11
CA GLU A 529 30.56 11.50 51.64
C GLU A 529 29.91 12.31 50.49
N ILE A 530 29.61 11.66 49.35
CA ILE A 530 28.94 12.27 48.24
C ILE A 530 27.49 11.84 48.23
N GLN A 531 26.54 12.80 48.17
CA GLN A 531 25.10 12.54 48.00
C GLN A 531 24.76 12.22 46.54
N ASN A 532 25.30 13.03 45.63
CA ASN A 532 25.05 12.91 44.21
C ASN A 532 26.22 13.44 43.38
N ILE A 533 26.44 12.85 42.19
CA ILE A 533 27.45 13.37 41.26
C ILE A 533 26.78 13.50 39.89
N LEU A 534 26.93 14.71 39.33
CA LEU A 534 26.42 15.03 37.98
C LEU A 534 27.60 15.41 37.09
N ILE A 535 27.44 15.15 35.80
CA ILE A 535 28.38 15.55 34.76
C ILE A 535 27.73 16.42 33.72
N ASP A 536 28.39 17.56 33.41
CA ASP A 536 28.10 18.30 32.18
C ASP A 536 29.22 18.02 31.18
N TYR A 537 28.88 17.82 29.92
CA TYR A 537 29.87 17.49 28.89
C TYR A 537 29.43 17.95 27.49
N GLU A 538 30.46 18.22 26.67
CA GLU A 538 30.29 18.60 25.28
C GLU A 538 31.00 17.60 24.36
N LEU A 539 30.23 17.00 23.43
CA LEU A 539 30.74 16.12 22.38
C LEU A 539 30.60 16.83 21.04
N SER A 540 31.56 16.68 20.15
CA SER A 540 31.46 17.23 18.79
C SER A 540 32.15 16.33 17.78
N THR A 541 31.50 16.14 16.63
CA THR A 541 32.00 15.37 15.49
C THR A 541 32.05 16.24 14.24
N ASP A 542 33.00 15.92 13.35
CA ASP A 542 33.18 16.53 12.04
C ASP A 542 32.79 15.49 10.97
N PHE A 543 31.77 15.76 10.18
CA PHE A 543 31.23 14.83 9.16
C PHE A 543 32.25 14.47 8.06
N SER A 544 33.26 15.29 7.87
CA SER A 544 34.31 15.02 6.86
C SER A 544 35.39 14.06 7.33
N LYS A 545 35.47 13.75 8.64
CA LYS A 545 36.61 13.06 9.26
C LYS A 545 36.23 11.93 10.19
N ASP A 546 35.00 11.87 10.64
CA ASP A 546 34.55 10.97 11.69
C ASP A 546 33.58 9.89 11.17
N ASP A 547 33.35 8.85 12.01
CA ASP A 547 32.45 7.72 11.73
C ASP A 547 30.95 8.11 11.82
N CYS A 548 30.54 9.14 11.09
CA CYS A 548 29.15 9.57 11.00
C CYS A 548 28.54 9.08 9.69
N GLN A 549 27.31 8.61 9.74
CA GLN A 549 26.56 8.22 8.55
C GLN A 549 25.48 9.28 8.27
N LEU A 550 25.33 9.64 7.02
CA LEU A 550 24.26 10.49 6.53
C LEU A 550 23.37 9.66 5.60
N PHE A 551 22.08 9.72 5.82
CA PHE A 551 21.10 9.02 4.99
C PHE A 551 20.14 10.04 4.38
N ALA A 552 19.87 9.90 3.08
CA ALA A 552 18.75 10.55 2.44
C ALA A 552 17.46 9.80 2.79
N VAL A 553 16.48 10.50 3.33
CA VAL A 553 15.12 9.97 3.58
C VAL A 553 14.28 10.35 2.39
N HIS A 554 13.91 9.33 1.61
CA HIS A 554 13.08 9.48 0.45
C HIS A 554 11.88 8.52 0.56
N PRO A 555 10.69 8.88 0.11
CA PRO A 555 9.48 8.04 0.27
C PRO A 555 9.60 6.64 -0.32
N PHE A 556 10.48 6.46 -1.30
CA PHE A 556 10.64 5.19 -2.01
C PHE A 556 11.84 4.40 -1.53
N MET A 557 12.92 5.09 -1.12
CA MET A 557 14.18 4.45 -0.87
C MET A 557 15.05 5.35 0.00
N ASN A 558 15.45 4.85 1.15
CA ASN A 558 16.42 5.53 2.00
C ASN A 558 17.82 5.05 1.62
N MET A 559 18.72 5.99 1.37
CA MET A 559 20.08 5.70 0.93
C MET A 559 21.11 6.29 1.88
N GLU A 560 22.17 5.54 2.16
CA GLU A 560 23.38 6.08 2.77
C GLU A 560 24.10 6.94 1.75
N ILE A 561 24.47 8.16 2.16
CA ILE A 561 25.19 9.11 1.31
C ILE A 561 26.68 8.96 1.59
N ASP A 562 27.43 8.54 0.60
CA ASP A 562 28.88 8.50 0.63
C ASP A 562 29.50 9.76 0.04
N GLY A 563 30.80 9.91 0.18
CA GLY A 563 31.52 11.09 -0.33
C GLY A 563 31.59 11.20 -1.87
N THR A 564 31.05 10.23 -2.61
CA THR A 564 31.01 10.21 -4.09
C THR A 564 29.79 10.92 -4.64
N ASN A 565 28.77 11.09 -3.82
CA ASN A 565 27.50 11.70 -4.21
C ASN A 565 27.60 13.24 -4.26
N GLU A 566 27.21 13.86 -5.37
CA GLU A 566 27.17 15.33 -5.47
C GLU A 566 25.96 15.94 -4.72
N ARG A 567 24.82 15.25 -4.69
CA ARG A 567 23.56 15.71 -4.10
C ARG A 567 23.04 14.71 -3.06
N LEU A 568 22.31 15.24 -2.09
CA LEU A 568 21.65 14.43 -1.06
C LEU A 568 20.62 13.47 -1.68
N TYR A 569 19.87 13.93 -2.67
CA TYR A 569 18.88 13.14 -3.39
C TYR A 569 19.35 12.96 -4.84
N GLN A 570 20.01 11.86 -5.12
CA GLN A 570 20.33 11.49 -6.51
C GLN A 570 19.16 10.80 -7.19
N VAL A 571 18.27 10.24 -6.39
CA VAL A 571 17.11 9.48 -6.81
C VAL A 571 15.93 10.42 -7.03
N HIS A 572 15.99 11.22 -8.09
CA HIS A 572 14.80 11.93 -8.54
C HIS A 572 14.02 11.03 -9.48
N SER A 573 12.71 11.28 -9.57
CA SER A 573 11.90 10.77 -10.66
C SER A 573 12.67 10.84 -11.99
N PRO A 574 12.60 9.79 -12.83
CA PRO A 574 13.27 9.76 -14.13
C PRO A 574 12.83 10.87 -15.07
N SER A 575 11.67 11.46 -14.85
CA SER A 575 11.33 12.69 -15.54
C SER A 575 12.30 13.78 -15.08
N VAL A 576 13.39 13.85 -15.79
CA VAL A 576 14.55 14.75 -15.66
C VAL A 576 14.18 16.23 -15.52
N ALA A 577 12.94 16.55 -15.73
CA ALA A 577 12.39 17.86 -15.50
C ALA A 577 11.08 17.68 -14.72
N LEU A 578 11.14 17.60 -13.41
CA LEU A 578 10.09 18.18 -12.60
C LEU A 578 9.88 19.59 -13.16
N GLN A 579 9.00 19.72 -14.14
CA GLN A 579 8.80 21.01 -14.79
C GLN A 579 8.00 21.87 -13.81
N LYS A 580 8.60 22.98 -13.41
CA LYS A 580 7.97 23.99 -12.56
C LYS A 580 6.54 24.25 -13.00
N GLY A 581 5.57 23.97 -12.11
CA GLY A 581 4.15 24.21 -12.38
C GLY A 581 3.39 23.11 -13.12
N LYS A 582 4.00 21.96 -13.44
CA LYS A 582 3.29 20.79 -13.98
C LYS A 582 3.08 19.72 -12.93
N SER A 583 1.93 19.07 -12.96
CA SER A 583 1.65 17.87 -12.16
C SER A 583 2.45 16.67 -12.66
N GLN A 584 2.80 15.79 -11.75
CA GLN A 584 3.52 14.55 -12.06
C GLN A 584 2.96 13.40 -11.24
N LYS A 585 2.85 12.23 -11.87
CA LYS A 585 2.52 10.99 -11.18
C LYS A 585 3.55 9.92 -11.56
N CYS A 586 4.01 9.16 -10.57
CA CYS A 586 4.97 8.07 -10.77
C CYS A 586 4.54 6.86 -9.96
N TYR A 587 4.74 5.67 -10.55
CA TYR A 587 4.71 4.40 -9.83
C TYR A 587 6.13 3.88 -9.70
N TYR A 588 6.44 3.34 -8.53
CA TYR A 588 7.71 2.68 -8.23
C TYR A 588 7.42 1.25 -7.82
N PHE A 589 8.05 0.32 -8.52
CA PHE A 589 7.90 -1.12 -8.30
C PHE A 589 9.23 -1.66 -7.76
N GLY A 590 9.22 -2.14 -6.52
CA GLY A 590 10.36 -2.79 -5.90
C GLY A 590 10.34 -4.29 -6.21
N VAL A 591 11.32 -4.77 -6.95
CA VAL A 591 11.44 -6.18 -7.35
C VAL A 591 12.52 -6.85 -6.51
N ALA A 592 12.11 -7.75 -5.64
CA ALA A 592 13.00 -8.56 -4.82
C ALA A 592 13.50 -9.81 -5.58
N ASN A 593 14.62 -10.36 -5.16
CA ASN A 593 15.17 -11.63 -5.64
C ASN A 593 15.44 -11.69 -7.16
N VAL A 594 15.77 -10.59 -7.79
CA VAL A 594 16.11 -10.49 -9.21
C VAL A 594 17.53 -9.93 -9.36
N ASN A 595 18.25 -10.37 -10.38
CA ASN A 595 19.59 -9.88 -10.71
C ASN A 595 19.55 -8.96 -11.94
N ALA A 596 20.48 -8.02 -12.00
CA ALA A 596 20.74 -7.26 -13.21
C ALA A 596 21.04 -8.19 -14.41
N GLY A 597 20.73 -7.76 -15.62
CA GLY A 597 20.86 -8.57 -16.84
C GLY A 597 19.85 -9.71 -16.99
N SER A 598 18.83 -9.80 -16.08
CA SER A 598 17.81 -10.83 -16.15
C SER A 598 16.60 -10.36 -16.97
N GLU A 599 15.90 -11.32 -17.58
CA GLU A 599 14.57 -11.07 -18.14
C GLU A 599 13.51 -11.12 -17.03
N LEU A 600 12.59 -10.17 -17.04
CA LEU A 600 11.53 -10.03 -16.05
C LEU A 600 10.18 -9.84 -16.74
N SER A 601 9.28 -10.82 -16.63
CA SER A 601 7.89 -10.72 -17.10
C SER A 601 7.00 -10.27 -15.95
N VAL A 602 6.34 -9.12 -16.12
CA VAL A 602 5.46 -8.50 -15.13
C VAL A 602 4.07 -8.33 -15.71
N TYR A 603 3.07 -8.88 -15.03
CA TYR A 603 1.67 -8.59 -15.26
C TYR A 603 1.29 -7.33 -14.48
N PHE A 604 0.68 -6.39 -15.17
CA PHE A 604 0.10 -5.18 -14.59
C PHE A 604 -1.42 -5.28 -14.64
N ASP A 605 -2.03 -5.15 -13.47
CA ASP A 605 -3.48 -5.04 -13.34
C ASP A 605 -3.85 -3.55 -13.37
N ILE A 606 -4.66 -3.14 -14.34
CA ILE A 606 -4.93 -1.74 -14.61
C ILE A 606 -6.42 -1.49 -14.52
N ASP A 607 -6.79 -0.61 -13.59
CA ASP A 607 -8.13 -0.04 -13.48
C ASP A 607 -8.19 1.32 -14.19
N ASN A 608 -9.35 1.65 -14.77
CA ASN A 608 -9.59 2.90 -15.49
C ASN A 608 -8.49 3.25 -16.49
N PRO A 609 -8.29 2.43 -17.53
CA PRO A 609 -7.35 2.77 -18.57
C PRO A 609 -7.81 4.05 -19.28
N ILE A 610 -7.00 5.08 -19.21
CA ILE A 610 -7.32 6.38 -19.81
C ILE A 610 -6.81 6.44 -21.24
N ILE A 611 -7.59 7.07 -22.11
CA ILE A 611 -7.32 7.23 -23.55
C ILE A 611 -5.93 7.84 -23.76
N ASN A 612 -5.09 7.13 -24.49
CA ASN A 612 -3.72 7.51 -24.76
C ASN A 612 -3.64 8.43 -26.01
N ASP A 613 -3.97 9.71 -25.87
CA ASP A 613 -3.80 10.71 -26.92
C ASP A 613 -2.32 11.15 -27.02
N GLY A 614 -1.41 10.21 -27.34
CA GLY A 614 0.01 10.51 -27.50
C GLY A 614 0.74 10.80 -26.19
N ASN A 615 0.32 10.23 -25.08
CA ASN A 615 1.05 10.29 -23.82
C ASN A 615 2.27 9.39 -23.92
N GLU A 616 3.42 9.96 -23.77
CA GLU A 616 4.66 9.22 -23.58
C GLU A 616 4.80 8.89 -22.09
N TYR A 617 4.45 7.67 -21.71
CA TYR A 617 4.89 7.10 -20.46
C TYR A 617 6.35 6.68 -20.61
N THR A 618 7.13 6.97 -19.59
CA THR A 618 8.55 6.59 -19.59
C THR A 618 8.80 5.59 -18.49
N TRP A 619 9.41 4.49 -18.88
CA TRP A 619 9.95 3.51 -17.97
C TRP A 619 11.41 3.83 -17.65
N ALA A 620 11.78 3.63 -16.39
CA ALA A 620 13.16 3.79 -15.96
C ALA A 620 13.51 2.75 -14.91
N TYR A 621 14.79 2.51 -14.73
CA TYR A 621 15.35 1.64 -13.70
C TYR A 621 16.39 2.39 -12.89
N PHE A 622 16.66 1.90 -11.69
CA PHE A 622 17.73 2.46 -10.86
C PHE A 622 19.07 1.79 -11.19
N GLY A 623 20.09 2.56 -11.55
CA GLY A 623 21.44 2.09 -11.87
C GLY A 623 22.44 3.25 -11.85
N GLN A 624 23.70 2.94 -11.56
CA GLN A 624 24.77 3.94 -11.42
C GLN A 624 24.43 5.06 -10.43
N GLY A 625 23.74 4.73 -9.31
CA GLY A 625 23.30 5.68 -8.32
C GLY A 625 22.22 6.68 -8.77
N LYS A 626 21.60 6.49 -9.92
CA LYS A 626 20.58 7.38 -10.49
C LYS A 626 19.51 6.62 -11.27
N TRP A 627 18.43 7.32 -11.65
CA TRP A 627 17.43 6.78 -12.57
C TRP A 627 17.90 6.90 -14.01
N LEU A 628 17.85 5.77 -14.72
CA LEU A 628 18.18 5.65 -16.14
C LEU A 628 16.92 5.22 -16.89
N PHE A 629 16.69 5.79 -18.09
CA PHE A 629 15.57 5.39 -18.93
C PHE A 629 15.83 4.05 -19.60
N PHE A 630 14.80 3.23 -19.72
CA PHE A 630 14.84 2.06 -20.58
C PHE A 630 14.95 2.48 -22.05
N GLU A 631 15.85 1.84 -22.78
CA GLU A 631 15.89 1.92 -24.24
C GLU A 631 14.76 1.04 -24.83
N GLU A 632 14.35 1.30 -26.07
CA GLU A 632 13.30 0.52 -26.73
C GLU A 632 13.57 -0.99 -26.72
N ASN A 633 14.85 -1.39 -26.87
CA ASN A 633 15.28 -2.79 -26.85
C ASN A 633 15.16 -3.47 -25.48
N ASN A 634 15.06 -2.72 -24.41
CA ASN A 634 14.90 -3.27 -23.05
C ASN A 634 13.45 -3.66 -22.71
N ILE A 635 12.48 -3.19 -23.50
CA ILE A 635 11.09 -3.64 -23.41
C ILE A 635 10.89 -4.68 -24.53
N VAL A 636 11.10 -5.95 -24.19
CA VAL A 636 11.06 -7.06 -25.15
C VAL A 636 9.66 -7.25 -25.71
N ARG A 637 8.64 -7.05 -24.86
CA ARG A 637 7.22 -7.19 -25.23
C ARG A 637 6.35 -6.32 -24.32
N ASP A 638 5.33 -5.72 -24.91
CA ASP A 638 4.30 -4.99 -24.19
C ASP A 638 2.92 -5.42 -24.70
N ASN A 639 2.23 -6.26 -23.93
CA ASN A 639 0.87 -6.70 -24.22
C ASN A 639 -0.19 -5.81 -23.54
N THR A 640 0.25 -4.77 -22.82
CA THR A 640 -0.64 -3.77 -22.21
C THR A 640 -1.03 -2.66 -23.16
N GLU A 641 -0.42 -2.62 -24.36
CA GLU A 641 -0.60 -1.53 -25.34
C GLU A 641 -0.34 -0.15 -24.71
N LYS A 642 0.83 -0.01 -24.10
CA LYS A 642 1.24 1.19 -23.37
C LYS A 642 0.35 1.48 -22.17
N LEU A 643 0.01 0.47 -21.41
CA LEU A 643 -0.86 0.54 -20.21
C LEU A 643 -2.31 0.97 -20.50
N GLY A 644 -2.77 0.74 -21.73
CA GLY A 644 -4.16 0.93 -22.10
C GLY A 644 -5.08 -0.23 -21.69
N LYS A 645 -4.54 -1.36 -21.23
CA LYS A 645 -5.27 -2.53 -20.70
C LYS A 645 -4.37 -3.32 -19.76
N SER A 646 -4.98 -4.13 -18.89
CA SER A 646 -4.24 -5.12 -18.10
C SER A 646 -3.51 -6.10 -19.02
N GLY A 647 -2.28 -6.47 -18.66
CA GLY A 647 -1.47 -7.33 -19.50
C GLY A 647 -0.05 -7.51 -19.00
N ILE A 648 0.78 -8.15 -19.80
CA ILE A 648 2.15 -8.50 -19.46
C ILE A 648 3.13 -7.62 -20.22
N ILE A 649 4.07 -7.02 -19.47
CA ILE A 649 5.26 -6.38 -20.03
C ILE A 649 6.46 -7.24 -19.67
N THR A 650 7.31 -7.53 -20.67
CA THR A 650 8.56 -8.25 -20.47
C THR A 650 9.73 -7.28 -20.62
N PHE A 651 10.49 -7.12 -19.53
CA PHE A 651 11.67 -6.27 -19.46
C PHE A 651 12.96 -7.10 -19.59
N ALA A 652 13.91 -6.67 -20.39
CA ALA A 652 15.30 -7.08 -20.30
C ALA A 652 16.02 -6.09 -19.39
N LEU A 653 16.26 -6.49 -18.14
CA LEU A 653 16.91 -5.62 -17.16
C LEU A 653 18.36 -5.35 -17.58
N PRO A 654 18.81 -4.10 -17.65
CA PRO A 654 20.18 -3.76 -17.97
C PRO A 654 21.20 -4.33 -16.97
N GLU A 655 22.43 -4.59 -17.43
CA GLU A 655 23.49 -5.14 -16.58
C GLU A 655 23.98 -4.13 -15.53
N ASP A 656 23.79 -2.85 -15.76
CA ASP A 656 24.13 -1.75 -14.86
C ASP A 656 23.00 -1.38 -13.90
N ALA A 657 21.93 -2.17 -13.86
CA ALA A 657 20.88 -2.00 -12.85
C ALA A 657 21.42 -2.32 -11.44
N GLU A 658 21.19 -1.44 -10.50
CA GLU A 658 21.65 -1.54 -9.12
C GLU A 658 20.53 -1.85 -8.16
N SER A 659 20.84 -2.70 -7.20
CA SER A 659 19.91 -3.00 -6.10
C SER A 659 20.02 -1.93 -5.03
N ALA A 660 18.90 -1.38 -4.64
CA ALA A 660 18.79 -0.51 -3.49
C ALA A 660 17.75 -1.10 -2.52
N ASP A 661 18.09 -1.18 -1.24
CA ASP A 661 17.29 -1.84 -0.22
C ASP A 661 16.94 -3.30 -0.56
N ASN A 662 17.91 -4.04 -1.11
CA ASN A 662 17.78 -5.41 -1.61
C ASN A 662 16.73 -5.62 -2.72
N ARG A 663 16.33 -4.55 -3.42
CA ARG A 663 15.38 -4.57 -4.54
C ARG A 663 15.95 -3.87 -5.75
N LEU A 664 15.63 -4.36 -6.94
CA LEU A 664 15.75 -3.58 -8.16
C LEU A 664 14.47 -2.74 -8.33
N TRP A 665 14.65 -1.47 -8.58
CA TRP A 665 13.54 -0.54 -8.69
C TRP A 665 13.23 -0.17 -10.14
N LEU A 666 11.97 -0.34 -10.52
CA LEU A 666 11.42 0.15 -11.78
C LEU A 666 10.54 1.37 -11.49
N CYS A 667 10.59 2.35 -12.36
CA CYS A 667 9.73 3.52 -12.26
C CYS A 667 8.96 3.76 -13.56
N LEU A 668 7.68 3.96 -13.43
CA LEU A 668 6.81 4.44 -14.50
C LEU A 668 6.43 5.87 -14.21
N SER A 669 6.69 6.80 -15.14
CA SER A 669 6.42 8.22 -14.93
C SER A 669 5.71 8.89 -16.10
N ALA A 670 4.89 9.90 -15.76
CA ALA A 670 4.29 10.85 -16.72
C ALA A 670 4.27 12.26 -16.13
N VAL A 671 4.44 13.25 -16.99
CA VAL A 671 4.49 14.68 -16.62
C VAL A 671 3.37 15.45 -17.31
N GLY A 672 2.66 16.30 -16.57
CA GLY A 672 1.69 17.26 -17.11
C GLY A 672 0.30 16.70 -17.42
N LYS A 673 0.06 15.42 -17.17
CA LYS A 673 -1.21 14.76 -17.50
C LYS A 673 -1.67 13.82 -16.37
N GLU A 674 -1.68 14.32 -15.16
CA GLU A 674 -2.00 13.60 -13.93
C GLU A 674 -3.36 12.89 -13.96
N LYS A 675 -4.38 13.55 -14.51
CA LYS A 675 -5.72 13.00 -14.66
C LYS A 675 -5.82 11.84 -15.69
N ARG A 676 -4.79 11.62 -16.48
CA ARG A 676 -4.74 10.61 -17.56
C ARG A 676 -3.68 9.54 -17.32
N PHE A 677 -3.23 9.39 -16.10
CA PHE A 677 -2.27 8.35 -15.73
C PHE A 677 -3.03 7.08 -15.33
N PRO A 678 -2.68 5.90 -15.87
CA PRO A 678 -3.39 4.67 -15.56
C PRO A 678 -3.33 4.37 -14.07
N THR A 679 -4.40 3.81 -13.52
CA THR A 679 -4.41 3.30 -12.15
C THR A 679 -3.96 1.86 -12.18
N VAL A 680 -2.79 1.58 -11.60
CA VAL A 680 -2.28 0.21 -11.45
C VAL A 680 -2.81 -0.34 -10.14
N LEU A 681 -3.63 -1.37 -10.18
CA LEU A 681 -4.17 -2.07 -8.99
C LEU A 681 -3.15 -3.03 -8.40
N GLY A 682 -2.34 -3.66 -9.23
CA GLY A 682 -1.34 -4.61 -8.82
C GLY A 682 -0.32 -4.92 -9.91
N ALA A 683 0.79 -5.53 -9.50
CA ALA A 683 1.81 -6.03 -10.40
C ALA A 683 2.36 -7.36 -9.87
N ARG A 684 2.49 -8.38 -10.75
CA ARG A 684 2.98 -9.71 -10.40
C ARG A 684 3.99 -10.19 -11.43
N THR A 685 5.03 -10.86 -10.98
CA THR A 685 6.10 -11.42 -11.82
C THR A 685 5.82 -12.86 -12.27
N ASN A 686 6.70 -13.39 -13.10
CA ASN A 686 6.69 -14.79 -13.54
C ASN A 686 5.38 -15.23 -14.21
N CYS A 687 4.94 -14.49 -15.22
CA CYS A 687 3.65 -14.69 -15.86
C CYS A 687 3.75 -14.86 -17.38
N VAL A 688 2.77 -15.56 -17.94
CA VAL A 688 2.60 -15.75 -19.39
C VAL A 688 1.12 -15.75 -19.76
N THR A 689 0.79 -15.29 -20.96
CA THR A 689 -0.54 -15.52 -21.55
C THR A 689 -0.55 -16.87 -22.26
N ALA A 690 -1.61 -17.62 -22.05
CA ALA A 690 -1.87 -18.88 -22.75
C ALA A 690 -3.26 -18.84 -23.41
N SER A 691 -3.33 -19.32 -24.67
CA SER A 691 -4.53 -19.35 -25.46
C SER A 691 -5.12 -20.76 -25.49
N PHE A 692 -6.45 -20.86 -25.52
CA PHE A 692 -7.14 -22.13 -25.69
C PHE A 692 -6.77 -22.78 -27.04
N VAL A 693 -6.56 -24.09 -27.01
CA VAL A 693 -6.25 -24.90 -28.19
C VAL A 693 -7.44 -25.81 -28.46
N ASP A 694 -8.18 -25.50 -29.49
CA ASP A 694 -9.30 -26.37 -29.92
C ASP A 694 -8.78 -27.68 -30.52
N ASP A 695 -9.09 -28.78 -29.87
CA ASP A 695 -8.81 -30.12 -30.32
C ASP A 695 -10.13 -30.90 -30.62
N GLY A 696 -11.18 -30.18 -31.02
CA GLY A 696 -12.54 -30.70 -31.17
C GLY A 696 -13.26 -30.83 -29.83
N ASN A 697 -13.06 -29.84 -28.96
CA ASN A 697 -13.73 -29.69 -27.67
C ASN A 697 -15.13 -29.10 -27.87
N GLU A 698 -15.98 -29.34 -26.88
CA GLU A 698 -17.23 -28.59 -26.76
C GLU A 698 -16.91 -27.19 -26.26
N LEU A 699 -17.43 -26.15 -26.96
CA LEU A 699 -16.99 -24.77 -26.86
C LEU A 699 -17.84 -23.90 -25.94
N SER A 700 -18.77 -24.45 -25.16
CA SER A 700 -19.69 -23.68 -24.27
C SER A 700 -18.97 -22.84 -23.24
N HIS A 701 -17.75 -23.22 -22.86
CA HIS A 701 -16.94 -22.40 -21.94
C HIS A 701 -16.55 -21.06 -22.53
N LEU A 702 -16.52 -20.90 -23.85
CA LEU A 702 -16.19 -19.62 -24.50
C LEU A 702 -17.26 -18.55 -24.26
N LYS A 703 -18.50 -18.94 -23.88
CA LYS A 703 -19.57 -18.01 -23.53
C LYS A 703 -19.37 -17.38 -22.14
N THR A 704 -19.01 -18.20 -21.16
CA THR A 704 -18.93 -17.77 -19.75
C THR A 704 -17.51 -17.55 -19.25
N GLY A 705 -16.51 -17.94 -20.06
CA GLY A 705 -15.11 -17.99 -19.66
C GLY A 705 -14.80 -19.17 -18.74
N LEU A 706 -13.51 -19.51 -18.64
CA LEU A 706 -13.01 -20.49 -17.70
C LEU A 706 -12.90 -19.84 -16.31
N PRO A 707 -13.50 -20.41 -15.25
CA PRO A 707 -13.39 -19.84 -13.91
C PRO A 707 -11.96 -19.73 -13.44
N ALA A 708 -11.67 -18.76 -12.56
CA ALA A 708 -10.39 -18.62 -11.90
C ALA A 708 -9.98 -19.94 -11.19
N GLN A 709 -8.68 -20.15 -11.03
CA GLN A 709 -8.08 -21.31 -10.35
C GLN A 709 -8.38 -22.69 -11.00
N THR A 710 -8.84 -22.72 -12.24
CA THR A 710 -9.08 -23.97 -12.97
C THR A 710 -7.78 -24.60 -13.47
N ILE A 711 -6.86 -23.78 -13.98
CA ILE A 711 -5.56 -24.25 -14.50
C ILE A 711 -4.53 -24.26 -13.37
N GLN A 712 -4.10 -25.47 -12.99
CA GLN A 712 -3.13 -25.68 -11.90
C GLN A 712 -2.00 -26.64 -12.29
N LYS A 713 -2.01 -27.17 -13.52
CA LYS A 713 -1.11 -28.24 -13.94
C LYS A 713 -0.64 -28.08 -15.37
N PHE A 714 0.61 -28.47 -15.58
CA PHE A 714 1.12 -28.77 -16.92
C PHE A 714 0.54 -30.11 -17.43
N VAL A 715 0.37 -30.23 -18.72
CA VAL A 715 0.13 -31.54 -19.37
C VAL A 715 1.37 -32.42 -19.22
N GLU A 716 2.55 -31.86 -19.52
CA GLU A 716 3.84 -32.48 -19.28
C GLU A 716 4.55 -31.79 -18.13
N ARG A 717 4.78 -32.51 -17.03
CA ARG A 717 5.33 -31.97 -15.80
C ARG A 717 6.70 -31.34 -16.02
N ASN A 718 6.86 -30.05 -15.67
CA ASN A 718 8.16 -29.40 -15.55
C ASN A 718 8.67 -29.49 -14.10
N PRO A 719 9.76 -30.26 -13.83
CA PRO A 719 10.23 -30.50 -12.46
C PRO A 719 10.80 -29.25 -11.78
N LYS A 720 11.14 -28.23 -12.54
CA LYS A 720 11.73 -26.97 -12.03
C LYS A 720 10.67 -25.97 -11.56
N ILE A 721 9.43 -26.18 -11.96
CA ILE A 721 8.31 -25.29 -11.59
C ILE A 721 7.42 -26.01 -10.56
N LYS A 722 7.24 -25.34 -9.42
CA LYS A 722 6.50 -25.90 -8.29
C LYS A 722 5.00 -25.67 -8.41
N THR A 723 4.58 -24.47 -8.79
CA THR A 723 3.17 -24.08 -8.90
C THR A 723 2.86 -23.44 -10.24
N VAL A 724 1.62 -23.68 -10.72
CA VAL A 724 0.98 -22.97 -11.81
C VAL A 724 -0.31 -22.41 -11.24
N GLU A 725 -0.55 -21.14 -11.36
CA GLU A 725 -1.72 -20.45 -10.84
C GLU A 725 -2.41 -19.66 -11.94
N GLN A 726 -3.73 -19.74 -11.95
CA GLN A 726 -4.61 -18.93 -12.79
C GLN A 726 -5.52 -18.11 -11.85
N PRO A 727 -5.07 -16.98 -11.32
CA PRO A 727 -5.85 -16.20 -10.34
C PRO A 727 -7.08 -15.54 -10.94
N TYR A 728 -7.14 -15.43 -12.25
CA TYR A 728 -8.17 -14.70 -12.99
C TYR A 728 -8.94 -15.61 -13.95
N PRO A 729 -10.24 -15.35 -14.21
CA PRO A 729 -10.99 -16.05 -15.25
C PRO A 729 -10.34 -15.89 -16.63
N SER A 730 -10.69 -16.77 -17.57
CA SER A 730 -10.32 -16.56 -18.98
C SER A 730 -11.05 -15.36 -19.57
N PHE A 731 -10.50 -14.80 -20.63
CA PHE A 731 -10.98 -13.60 -21.29
C PHE A 731 -10.84 -13.68 -22.82
N GLY A 732 -11.60 -12.85 -23.54
CA GLY A 732 -11.48 -12.70 -24.99
C GLY A 732 -12.09 -13.82 -25.83
N GLY A 733 -12.60 -14.87 -25.18
CA GLY A 733 -13.28 -15.96 -25.86
C GLY A 733 -14.66 -15.57 -26.40
N LYS A 734 -15.08 -16.20 -27.47
CA LYS A 734 -16.41 -16.07 -28.03
C LYS A 734 -16.84 -17.34 -28.72
N GLU A 735 -18.09 -17.78 -28.49
CA GLU A 735 -18.70 -18.86 -29.23
C GLU A 735 -18.88 -18.52 -30.71
N ALA A 736 -19.00 -19.53 -31.54
CA ALA A 736 -19.39 -19.34 -32.94
C ALA A 736 -20.75 -18.63 -33.02
N GLU A 737 -20.90 -17.75 -33.99
CA GLU A 737 -22.10 -16.97 -34.17
C GLU A 737 -23.33 -17.86 -34.37
N ASN A 738 -24.34 -17.70 -33.51
CA ASN A 738 -25.61 -18.42 -33.65
C ASN A 738 -26.50 -17.79 -34.75
N ASP A 739 -27.60 -18.45 -35.08
CA ASP A 739 -28.50 -18.04 -36.17
C ASP A 739 -29.12 -16.63 -35.90
N MET A 740 -29.50 -16.34 -34.66
CA MET A 740 -30.12 -15.05 -34.29
C MET A 740 -29.14 -13.91 -34.41
N ASP A 741 -27.91 -14.10 -33.95
CA ASP A 741 -26.86 -13.09 -34.07
C ASP A 741 -26.46 -12.85 -35.53
N PHE A 742 -26.40 -13.96 -36.32
CA PHE A 742 -26.11 -13.87 -37.74
C PHE A 742 -27.20 -13.10 -38.50
N TYR A 743 -28.47 -13.42 -38.26
CA TYR A 743 -29.59 -12.68 -38.89
C TYR A 743 -29.64 -11.24 -38.45
N THR A 744 -29.38 -10.97 -37.20
CA THR A 744 -29.30 -9.62 -36.67
C THR A 744 -28.23 -8.82 -37.41
N ARG A 745 -26.99 -9.32 -37.43
CA ARG A 745 -25.85 -8.68 -38.08
C ARG A 745 -26.08 -8.44 -39.56
N VAL A 746 -26.58 -9.43 -40.28
CA VAL A 746 -26.83 -9.28 -41.73
C VAL A 746 -27.96 -8.30 -42.00
N SER A 747 -29.05 -8.28 -41.23
CA SER A 747 -30.14 -7.32 -41.37
C SER A 747 -29.67 -5.90 -41.11
N GLU A 748 -28.83 -5.69 -40.05
CA GLU A 748 -28.24 -4.38 -39.76
C GLU A 748 -27.28 -3.95 -40.87
N ARG A 749 -26.47 -4.88 -41.40
CA ARG A 749 -25.54 -4.61 -42.52
C ARG A 749 -26.26 -4.18 -43.78
N LEU A 750 -27.41 -4.74 -44.10
CA LEU A 750 -28.24 -4.35 -45.22
C LEU A 750 -28.78 -2.92 -45.08
N ARG A 751 -29.07 -2.47 -43.85
CA ARG A 751 -29.56 -1.16 -43.56
C ARG A 751 -28.48 -0.09 -43.63
N HIS A 752 -27.39 -0.20 -42.86
CA HIS A 752 -26.31 0.78 -42.79
C HIS A 752 -25.32 0.68 -43.94
N LYS A 753 -25.26 -0.47 -44.64
CA LYS A 753 -24.41 -0.70 -45.83
C LYS A 753 -22.93 -0.44 -45.60
N GLY A 754 -22.48 -0.57 -44.35
CA GLY A 754 -21.12 -0.35 -43.92
C GLY A 754 -20.68 1.09 -43.80
N ARG A 755 -21.59 2.03 -43.67
CA ARG A 755 -21.33 3.45 -43.45
C ARG A 755 -22.18 4.00 -42.33
N ALA A 756 -21.59 4.91 -41.56
CA ALA A 756 -22.25 5.58 -40.46
C ALA A 756 -22.78 6.94 -40.91
N SER A 757 -24.11 7.09 -40.89
CA SER A 757 -24.79 8.31 -41.28
C SER A 757 -25.83 8.77 -40.24
N THR A 758 -26.45 7.83 -39.53
CA THR A 758 -27.43 8.11 -38.48
C THR A 758 -26.89 7.62 -37.12
N ALA A 759 -27.44 8.12 -36.02
CA ALA A 759 -27.06 7.63 -34.66
C ALA A 759 -27.17 6.11 -34.57
N TRP A 760 -28.23 5.56 -35.16
CA TRP A 760 -28.44 4.10 -35.21
C TRP A 760 -27.29 3.38 -35.95
N ASP A 761 -26.77 3.92 -37.04
CA ASP A 761 -25.67 3.30 -37.79
C ASP A 761 -24.40 3.25 -36.96
N TYR A 762 -24.07 4.34 -36.25
CA TYR A 762 -22.91 4.41 -35.37
C TYR A 762 -22.97 3.36 -34.26
N GLU A 763 -24.12 3.23 -33.61
CA GLU A 763 -24.35 2.21 -32.57
C GLU A 763 -24.19 0.78 -33.11
N ARG A 764 -24.84 0.48 -34.25
CA ARG A 764 -24.84 -0.89 -34.82
C ARG A 764 -23.48 -1.30 -35.36
N LEU A 765 -22.80 -0.39 -36.06
CA LEU A 765 -21.44 -0.62 -36.54
C LEU A 765 -20.45 -0.87 -35.38
N THR A 766 -20.60 -0.14 -34.30
CA THR A 766 -19.79 -0.37 -33.10
C THR A 766 -20.03 -1.76 -32.51
N LEU A 767 -21.30 -2.14 -32.33
CA LEU A 767 -21.68 -3.46 -31.79
C LEU A 767 -21.31 -4.63 -32.70
N ASP A 768 -21.25 -4.43 -34.01
CA ASP A 768 -20.84 -5.46 -34.97
C ASP A 768 -19.32 -5.64 -35.01
N ALA A 769 -18.58 -4.51 -35.01
CA ALA A 769 -17.12 -4.54 -35.13
C ALA A 769 -16.42 -4.93 -33.81
N PHE A 770 -17.01 -4.61 -32.65
CA PHE A 770 -16.42 -4.80 -31.32
C PHE A 770 -17.30 -5.72 -30.44
N PRO A 771 -17.10 -7.03 -30.53
CA PRO A 771 -17.92 -8.03 -29.78
C PRO A 771 -17.84 -7.88 -28.25
N GLN A 772 -16.76 -7.27 -27.73
CA GLN A 772 -16.57 -6.98 -26.33
C GLN A 772 -17.41 -5.80 -25.81
N ILE A 773 -18.17 -5.12 -26.70
CA ILE A 773 -19.08 -4.05 -26.35
C ILE A 773 -20.50 -4.60 -26.35
N SER A 774 -21.18 -4.54 -25.21
CA SER A 774 -22.59 -4.94 -25.08
C SER A 774 -23.56 -3.82 -25.38
N PHE A 775 -23.15 -2.59 -25.09
CA PHE A 775 -24.00 -1.42 -25.24
C PHE A 775 -23.25 -0.23 -25.83
N ALA A 776 -23.87 0.45 -26.78
CA ALA A 776 -23.36 1.62 -27.46
C ALA A 776 -24.47 2.64 -27.67
N LEU A 777 -24.23 3.90 -27.32
CA LEU A 777 -25.15 5.04 -27.47
C LEU A 777 -24.50 6.14 -28.26
N CYS A 778 -25.12 6.59 -29.30
CA CYS A 778 -24.71 7.73 -30.10
C CYS A 778 -25.52 8.98 -29.74
N ILE A 779 -24.88 10.03 -29.27
CA ILE A 779 -25.47 11.33 -29.01
C ILE A 779 -25.05 12.27 -30.17
N PRO A 780 -25.97 12.63 -31.08
CA PRO A 780 -25.65 13.50 -32.16
C PRO A 780 -25.50 14.95 -31.69
N HIS A 781 -24.71 15.74 -32.42
CA HIS A 781 -24.42 17.14 -32.12
C HIS A 781 -23.91 17.39 -30.71
N ALA A 782 -23.11 16.43 -30.19
CA ALA A 782 -22.57 16.46 -28.83
C ALA A 782 -21.09 16.26 -28.85
N ARG A 783 -20.44 16.90 -27.89
CA ARG A 783 -19.04 16.69 -27.50
C ARG A 783 -18.97 16.55 -25.99
N LEU A 784 -18.05 15.74 -25.52
CA LEU A 784 -17.77 15.65 -24.10
C LEU A 784 -16.60 16.56 -23.75
N ASP A 785 -16.76 17.41 -22.74
CA ASP A 785 -15.67 18.20 -22.19
C ASP A 785 -14.67 17.29 -21.46
N ASP A 786 -13.39 17.46 -21.78
CA ASP A 786 -12.30 16.68 -21.19
C ASP A 786 -12.12 16.91 -19.68
N ALA A 787 -12.54 18.10 -19.18
CA ALA A 787 -12.31 18.48 -17.79
C ALA A 787 -13.36 17.89 -16.81
N ASP A 788 -14.64 18.00 -17.19
CA ASP A 788 -15.77 17.66 -16.30
C ASP A 788 -16.66 16.54 -16.82
N ASN A 789 -16.35 16.00 -18.02
CA ASN A 789 -17.16 14.96 -18.68
C ASN A 789 -18.63 15.40 -18.91
N GLU A 790 -18.85 16.68 -19.08
CA GLU A 790 -20.16 17.22 -19.39
C GLU A 790 -20.44 17.20 -20.89
N ILE A 791 -21.71 17.01 -21.27
CA ILE A 791 -22.14 16.99 -22.67
C ILE A 791 -22.37 18.42 -23.11
N GLU A 792 -21.58 18.88 -24.07
CA GLU A 792 -21.76 20.17 -24.74
C GLU A 792 -22.43 20.00 -26.10
N PHE A 793 -23.31 20.96 -26.45
CA PHE A 793 -23.89 21.01 -27.79
C PHE A 793 -22.86 21.47 -28.81
N ALA A 794 -22.47 20.58 -29.72
CA ALA A 794 -21.44 20.80 -30.73
C ALA A 794 -21.90 20.29 -32.11
N PRO A 795 -22.45 21.13 -32.98
CA PRO A 795 -22.84 20.73 -34.33
C PRO A 795 -21.67 20.14 -35.13
N GLY A 796 -21.90 19.01 -35.81
CA GLY A 796 -20.85 18.30 -36.55
C GLY A 796 -20.01 17.36 -35.72
N CYS A 797 -20.26 17.30 -34.40
CA CYS A 797 -19.64 16.35 -33.49
C CYS A 797 -20.61 15.22 -33.08
N ILE A 798 -20.07 14.06 -32.74
CA ILE A 798 -20.80 12.91 -32.22
C ILE A 798 -20.09 12.42 -30.99
N ALA A 799 -20.83 12.32 -29.90
CA ALA A 799 -20.37 11.63 -28.68
C ALA A 799 -20.88 10.18 -28.67
N MET A 800 -19.97 9.25 -28.71
CA MET A 800 -20.26 7.80 -28.64
C MET A 800 -19.95 7.29 -27.25
N LEU A 801 -20.95 6.79 -26.54
CA LEU A 801 -20.81 6.21 -25.21
C LEU A 801 -20.90 4.69 -25.34
N VAL A 802 -19.96 3.98 -24.67
CA VAL A 802 -19.86 2.54 -24.77
C VAL A 802 -19.76 1.88 -23.39
N SER A 803 -20.31 0.67 -23.29
CA SER A 803 -20.18 -0.19 -22.10
C SER A 803 -19.74 -1.58 -22.53
N PRO A 804 -18.81 -2.21 -21.81
CA PRO A 804 -18.31 -3.52 -22.19
C PRO A 804 -19.32 -4.62 -21.88
N ASP A 805 -19.14 -5.75 -22.52
CA ASP A 805 -19.76 -6.99 -22.09
C ASP A 805 -18.99 -7.53 -20.88
N VAL A 806 -19.62 -7.54 -19.72
CA VAL A 806 -18.98 -7.95 -18.45
C VAL A 806 -18.61 -9.44 -18.43
N ASP A 807 -19.20 -10.24 -19.28
CA ASP A 807 -18.87 -11.67 -19.39
C ASP A 807 -17.63 -11.91 -20.26
N VAL A 808 -17.38 -11.02 -21.22
CA VAL A 808 -16.26 -11.12 -22.17
C VAL A 808 -15.02 -10.42 -21.67
N VAL A 809 -15.20 -9.31 -20.95
CA VAL A 809 -14.10 -8.48 -20.43
C VAL A 809 -13.99 -8.69 -18.93
N ARG A 810 -12.83 -9.19 -18.49
CA ARG A 810 -12.54 -9.31 -17.07
C ARG A 810 -12.66 -7.96 -16.39
N GLN A 811 -13.53 -7.85 -15.38
CA GLN A 811 -13.73 -6.65 -14.59
C GLN A 811 -13.60 -6.99 -13.10
N GLU A 812 -12.78 -6.24 -12.38
CA GLU A 812 -12.72 -6.38 -10.92
C GLU A 812 -13.95 -5.76 -10.24
N ASN A 813 -14.46 -4.68 -10.84
CA ASN A 813 -15.68 -4.04 -10.36
C ASN A 813 -16.82 -4.27 -11.35
N MET A 814 -17.62 -5.29 -11.12
CA MET A 814 -18.77 -5.61 -11.97
C MET A 814 -19.86 -4.52 -11.97
N PHE A 815 -19.89 -3.65 -10.96
CA PHE A 815 -20.89 -2.57 -10.86
C PHE A 815 -20.53 -1.35 -11.70
N LYS A 816 -19.24 -1.15 -12.03
CA LYS A 816 -18.75 -0.02 -12.83
C LYS A 816 -17.87 -0.50 -13.97
N PRO A 817 -18.42 -1.27 -14.92
CA PRO A 817 -17.63 -1.83 -16.00
C PRO A 817 -17.13 -0.75 -16.95
N VAL A 818 -15.85 -0.79 -17.34
CA VAL A 818 -15.18 0.20 -18.17
C VAL A 818 -14.56 -0.46 -19.40
N VAL A 819 -14.75 0.16 -20.56
CA VAL A 819 -14.09 -0.26 -21.79
C VAL A 819 -12.63 0.22 -21.76
N PRO A 820 -11.65 -0.64 -22.03
CA PRO A 820 -10.25 -0.24 -22.09
C PRO A 820 -9.98 0.87 -23.10
N ALA A 821 -9.06 1.77 -22.77
CA ALA A 821 -8.73 2.93 -23.60
C ALA A 821 -8.29 2.57 -25.03
N VAL A 822 -7.62 1.43 -25.18
CA VAL A 822 -7.23 0.90 -26.50
C VAL A 822 -8.46 0.61 -27.34
N VAL A 823 -9.44 -0.08 -26.79
CA VAL A 823 -10.69 -0.42 -27.48
C VAL A 823 -11.47 0.86 -27.84
N ILE A 824 -11.50 1.85 -26.95
CA ILE A 824 -12.11 3.16 -27.25
C ILE A 824 -11.42 3.83 -28.45
N ASN A 825 -10.09 3.78 -28.51
CA ASN A 825 -9.32 4.32 -29.66
C ASN A 825 -9.56 3.53 -30.95
N GLU A 826 -9.63 2.21 -30.87
CA GLU A 826 -9.96 1.35 -32.01
C GLU A 826 -11.37 1.66 -32.53
N ILE A 827 -12.36 1.79 -31.64
CA ILE A 827 -13.73 2.19 -32.00
C ILE A 827 -13.71 3.55 -32.70
N ARG A 828 -13.02 4.55 -32.15
CA ARG A 828 -12.89 5.88 -32.75
C ARG A 828 -12.27 5.82 -34.15
N THR A 829 -11.19 5.07 -34.30
CA THR A 829 -10.49 4.91 -35.57
C THR A 829 -11.34 4.21 -36.60
N TYR A 830 -12.01 3.13 -36.21
CA TYR A 830 -12.94 2.39 -37.06
C TYR A 830 -14.10 3.28 -37.53
N LEU A 831 -14.77 3.96 -36.60
CA LEU A 831 -15.89 4.85 -36.91
C LEU A 831 -15.49 6.02 -37.83
N LYS A 832 -14.29 6.57 -37.64
CA LYS A 832 -13.75 7.60 -38.60
C LYS A 832 -13.56 7.03 -39.99
N GLY A 833 -13.21 5.77 -40.12
CA GLY A 833 -13.05 5.10 -41.42
C GLY A 833 -14.38 4.86 -42.16
N VAL A 834 -15.49 4.73 -41.44
CA VAL A 834 -16.83 4.47 -42.03
C VAL A 834 -17.77 5.67 -42.03
N SER A 835 -17.31 6.81 -41.52
CA SER A 835 -18.06 8.07 -41.40
C SER A 835 -17.61 9.10 -42.42
N SER A 836 -18.38 10.22 -42.50
CA SER A 836 -17.95 11.40 -43.23
C SER A 836 -16.70 12.03 -42.59
N SER A 837 -15.75 12.46 -43.42
CA SER A 837 -14.54 13.18 -42.98
C SER A 837 -14.79 14.50 -42.25
N HIS A 838 -16.03 15.02 -42.34
CA HIS A 838 -16.46 16.28 -41.71
C HIS A 838 -17.09 16.10 -40.34
N VAL A 839 -17.22 14.85 -39.85
CA VAL A 839 -17.78 14.55 -38.53
C VAL A 839 -16.64 14.30 -37.57
N SER A 840 -16.63 15.02 -36.45
CA SER A 840 -15.76 14.73 -35.30
C SER A 840 -16.42 13.69 -34.41
N ILE A 841 -15.67 12.66 -34.04
CA ILE A 841 -16.15 11.53 -33.23
C ILE A 841 -15.35 11.42 -31.96
N ASP A 842 -16.04 11.56 -30.84
CA ASP A 842 -15.54 11.32 -29.50
C ASP A 842 -16.16 10.03 -28.97
N VAL A 843 -15.32 9.14 -28.40
CA VAL A 843 -15.77 7.87 -27.82
C VAL A 843 -15.36 7.83 -26.36
N TRP A 844 -16.30 7.51 -25.46
CA TRP A 844 -16.12 7.56 -24.02
C TRP A 844 -16.83 6.40 -23.32
N ASN A 845 -16.39 6.07 -22.08
CA ASN A 845 -17.15 5.25 -21.17
C ASN A 845 -18.31 6.02 -20.56
N PHE A 846 -19.32 5.29 -20.11
CA PHE A 846 -20.38 5.89 -19.28
C PHE A 846 -19.82 6.30 -17.91
N LYS A 847 -20.42 7.31 -17.32
CA LYS A 847 -20.19 7.73 -15.95
C LYS A 847 -21.19 7.02 -15.04
N TYR A 848 -20.71 6.37 -14.00
CA TYR A 848 -21.56 5.61 -13.10
C TYR A 848 -21.91 6.43 -11.86
N LYS A 849 -23.23 6.51 -11.57
CA LYS A 849 -23.77 7.10 -10.34
C LYS A 849 -24.25 6.00 -9.40
N GLU A 850 -23.67 5.93 -8.22
CA GLU A 850 -24.06 4.95 -7.21
C GLU A 850 -25.44 5.28 -6.62
N VAL A 851 -26.25 4.25 -6.51
CA VAL A 851 -27.59 4.28 -5.95
C VAL A 851 -27.62 3.41 -4.71
N GLU A 852 -27.84 4.02 -3.56
CA GLU A 852 -28.10 3.34 -2.31
C GLU A 852 -29.60 3.36 -2.03
N VAL A 853 -30.17 2.20 -1.77
CA VAL A 853 -31.59 2.03 -1.39
C VAL A 853 -31.69 1.83 0.10
N ALA A 854 -32.51 2.64 0.76
CA ALA A 854 -32.94 2.41 2.14
C ALA A 854 -34.40 1.94 2.12
N CYS A 855 -34.68 0.70 2.57
CA CYS A 855 -36.04 0.17 2.55
C CYS A 855 -36.40 -0.58 3.84
N GLU A 856 -37.71 -0.53 4.14
CA GLU A 856 -38.34 -1.27 5.22
C GLU A 856 -39.43 -2.15 4.64
N VAL A 857 -39.33 -3.48 4.84
CA VAL A 857 -40.24 -4.47 4.27
C VAL A 857 -40.77 -5.46 5.30
N HIS A 858 -41.95 -6.00 5.06
CA HIS A 858 -42.51 -7.14 5.79
C HIS A 858 -42.43 -8.41 4.94
N LEU A 859 -41.97 -9.52 5.57
CA LEU A 859 -41.94 -10.83 4.90
C LEU A 859 -43.32 -11.51 4.95
N ARG A 860 -43.64 -12.26 3.89
CA ARG A 860 -44.84 -13.10 3.84
C ARG A 860 -44.76 -14.25 4.84
N LYS A 861 -45.90 -14.70 5.29
CA LYS A 861 -46.01 -15.87 6.19
C LYS A 861 -45.36 -17.09 5.51
N GLY A 862 -44.38 -17.68 6.19
CA GLY A 862 -43.60 -18.81 5.71
C GLY A 862 -42.13 -18.50 5.44
N PHE A 863 -41.75 -17.22 5.39
CA PHE A 863 -40.39 -16.74 5.21
C PHE A 863 -39.93 -16.09 6.54
N SER A 864 -39.14 -16.80 7.34
CA SER A 864 -38.84 -16.38 8.73
C SER A 864 -37.38 -16.09 9.02
N ASP A 865 -36.44 -16.48 8.13
CA ASP A 865 -35.01 -16.20 8.32
C ASP A 865 -34.65 -14.78 7.87
N ILE A 866 -34.67 -13.84 8.83
CA ILE A 866 -34.42 -12.42 8.59
C ILE A 866 -33.02 -12.20 8.02
N GLY A 867 -32.01 -12.95 8.48
CA GLY A 867 -30.62 -12.81 8.00
C GLY A 867 -30.52 -13.20 6.51
N PHE A 868 -30.98 -14.38 6.19
CA PHE A 868 -30.97 -14.88 4.82
C PHE A 868 -31.74 -13.97 3.85
N TYR A 869 -32.98 -13.56 4.22
CA TYR A 869 -33.79 -12.71 3.34
C TYR A 869 -33.28 -11.26 3.23
N ARG A 870 -32.55 -10.76 4.22
CA ARG A 870 -31.84 -9.48 4.10
C ARG A 870 -30.74 -9.58 3.03
N ASP A 871 -29.91 -10.61 3.09
CA ASP A 871 -28.81 -10.81 2.12
C ASP A 871 -29.37 -11.08 0.72
N LYS A 872 -30.45 -11.86 0.62
CA LYS A 872 -31.14 -12.11 -0.64
C LYS A 872 -31.71 -10.82 -1.23
N LEU A 873 -32.41 -10.02 -0.43
CA LEU A 873 -32.97 -8.74 -0.86
C LEU A 873 -31.89 -7.74 -1.29
N ASN A 874 -30.75 -7.72 -0.59
CA ASN A 874 -29.60 -6.93 -0.99
C ASN A 874 -29.07 -7.38 -2.37
N SER A 875 -28.98 -8.68 -2.62
CA SER A 875 -28.58 -9.24 -3.91
C SER A 875 -29.59 -8.94 -5.02
N ASP A 876 -30.88 -9.06 -4.74
CA ASP A 876 -31.95 -8.81 -5.70
C ASP A 876 -32.01 -7.30 -6.08
N LEU A 877 -31.82 -6.40 -5.09
CA LEU A 877 -31.70 -4.95 -5.36
C LEU A 877 -30.47 -4.61 -6.19
N LYS A 878 -29.32 -5.24 -5.93
CA LYS A 878 -28.11 -5.07 -6.75
C LYS A 878 -28.37 -5.44 -8.20
N THR A 879 -28.98 -6.59 -8.43
CA THR A 879 -29.33 -7.06 -9.78
C THR A 879 -30.37 -6.16 -10.44
N PHE A 880 -31.36 -5.67 -9.69
CA PHE A 880 -32.36 -4.76 -10.20
C PHE A 880 -31.77 -3.41 -10.65
N ILE A 881 -30.87 -2.84 -9.86
CA ILE A 881 -30.25 -1.53 -10.16
C ILE A 881 -29.16 -1.68 -11.24
N SER A 882 -28.39 -2.76 -11.19
CA SER A 882 -27.31 -3.07 -12.13
C SER A 882 -27.58 -4.37 -12.88
N PRO A 883 -28.51 -4.40 -13.85
CA PRO A 883 -28.97 -5.64 -14.49
C PRO A 883 -27.86 -6.39 -15.25
N TRP A 884 -26.79 -5.72 -15.64
CA TRP A 884 -25.60 -6.36 -16.26
C TRP A 884 -24.82 -7.27 -15.31
N THR A 885 -25.09 -7.22 -14.00
CA THR A 885 -24.42 -8.10 -13.01
C THR A 885 -25.16 -9.44 -12.81
N GLY A 886 -26.37 -9.59 -13.35
CA GLY A 886 -27.17 -10.80 -13.26
C GLY A 886 -26.79 -11.86 -14.29
N GLY A 887 -26.69 -13.13 -13.86
CA GLY A 887 -26.28 -14.28 -14.66
C GLY A 887 -27.40 -14.94 -15.48
N GLY A 888 -28.18 -14.23 -16.30
CA GLY A 888 -29.25 -14.80 -17.11
C GLY A 888 -29.22 -14.39 -18.59
N ASP A 889 -29.96 -15.11 -19.47
CA ASP A 889 -30.06 -14.76 -20.90
C ASP A 889 -30.72 -13.38 -21.14
N ASP A 890 -31.47 -12.85 -20.16
CA ASP A 890 -32.13 -11.54 -20.19
C ASP A 890 -31.20 -10.39 -19.70
N LYS A 891 -29.90 -10.57 -19.77
CA LYS A 891 -28.89 -9.70 -19.21
C LYS A 891 -28.97 -8.24 -19.62
N PHE A 892 -29.68 -7.90 -20.69
CA PHE A 892 -29.78 -6.54 -21.17
C PHE A 892 -31.17 -6.21 -21.74
N ASP A 893 -32.12 -5.97 -20.89
CA ASP A 893 -33.20 -5.09 -21.31
C ASP A 893 -32.64 -3.66 -21.39
N ARG A 894 -32.26 -3.26 -22.61
CA ARG A 894 -31.67 -1.98 -22.95
C ARG A 894 -32.54 -0.79 -22.52
N ASN A 895 -33.82 -1.00 -22.35
CA ASN A 895 -34.73 0.01 -21.81
C ASN A 895 -34.49 0.26 -20.31
N MET A 896 -34.05 -0.75 -19.53
CA MET A 896 -33.78 -0.56 -18.10
C MET A 896 -32.51 0.26 -17.83
N THR A 897 -31.49 0.17 -18.68
CA THR A 897 -30.25 0.97 -18.53
C THR A 897 -30.49 2.45 -18.80
N TYR A 898 -31.50 2.75 -19.63
CA TYR A 898 -31.86 4.11 -20.04
C TYR A 898 -32.90 4.77 -19.18
N ASN A 899 -33.76 4.00 -18.52
CA ASN A 899 -34.85 4.55 -17.74
C ASN A 899 -34.33 5.16 -16.44
N SER A 900 -34.76 6.38 -16.19
CA SER A 900 -34.58 7.01 -14.90
C SER A 900 -35.22 6.13 -13.83
N LYS A 901 -34.44 5.45 -13.01
CA LYS A 901 -34.93 4.76 -11.82
C LYS A 901 -35.48 5.81 -10.89
N ASN A 902 -36.71 5.65 -10.46
CA ASN A 902 -37.33 6.48 -9.44
C ASN A 902 -37.72 5.60 -8.23
N VAL A 903 -38.11 6.21 -7.15
CA VAL A 903 -38.47 5.48 -5.94
C VAL A 903 -39.68 4.57 -6.16
N ALA A 904 -40.61 4.95 -7.05
CA ALA A 904 -41.76 4.13 -7.39
C ALA A 904 -41.38 2.82 -8.11
N ASP A 905 -40.33 2.85 -8.96
CA ASP A 905 -39.82 1.64 -9.60
C ASP A 905 -39.26 0.65 -8.58
N VAL A 906 -38.56 1.16 -7.55
CA VAL A 906 -38.05 0.34 -6.45
C VAL A 906 -39.19 -0.26 -5.63
N TYR A 907 -40.23 0.53 -5.31
CA TYR A 907 -41.43 0.02 -4.67
C TYR A 907 -42.10 -1.11 -5.45
N SER A 908 -42.28 -0.90 -6.73
CA SER A 908 -42.88 -1.90 -7.63
C SER A 908 -42.07 -3.17 -7.70
N PHE A 909 -40.75 -3.05 -7.76
CA PHE A 909 -39.86 -4.21 -7.74
C PHE A 909 -39.94 -4.98 -6.44
N LEU A 910 -39.85 -4.29 -5.29
CA LEU A 910 -39.89 -4.92 -3.96
C LEU A 910 -41.20 -5.67 -3.74
N GLU A 911 -42.35 -5.12 -4.16
CA GLU A 911 -43.66 -5.76 -4.03
C GLU A 911 -43.87 -6.99 -4.94
N GLN A 912 -43.10 -7.09 -6.01
CA GLN A 912 -43.13 -8.27 -6.92
C GLN A 912 -42.36 -9.47 -6.37
N LEU A 913 -41.51 -9.28 -5.37
CA LEU A 913 -40.73 -10.35 -4.81
C LEU A 913 -41.62 -11.33 -4.02
N GLU A 914 -41.49 -12.61 -4.29
CA GLU A 914 -42.35 -13.67 -3.71
C GLU A 914 -42.35 -13.69 -2.17
N TYR A 915 -41.24 -13.35 -1.57
CA TYR A 915 -41.04 -13.36 -0.12
C TYR A 915 -41.42 -12.06 0.58
N VAL A 916 -41.71 -10.97 -0.18
CA VAL A 916 -42.17 -9.70 0.37
C VAL A 916 -43.68 -9.65 0.41
N ASP A 917 -44.27 -9.27 1.55
CA ASP A 917 -45.72 -9.09 1.73
C ASP A 917 -46.15 -7.68 1.37
N PHE A 918 -45.47 -6.70 1.96
CA PHE A 918 -45.67 -5.27 1.62
C PHE A 918 -44.41 -4.45 1.98
N VAL A 919 -44.26 -3.32 1.34
CA VAL A 919 -43.21 -2.34 1.57
C VAL A 919 -43.73 -1.21 2.46
N VAL A 920 -43.04 -0.94 3.57
CA VAL A 920 -43.39 0.13 4.51
C VAL A 920 -42.85 1.47 4.03
N SER A 921 -41.57 1.47 3.64
CA SER A 921 -40.91 2.66 3.12
C SER A 921 -39.76 2.25 2.17
N ALA A 922 -39.50 3.08 1.19
CA ALA A 922 -38.31 3.00 0.35
C ALA A 922 -37.84 4.41 -0.01
N GLU A 923 -36.54 4.62 0.04
CA GLU A 923 -35.87 5.86 -0.32
C GLU A 923 -34.62 5.51 -1.13
N ILE A 924 -34.20 6.42 -2.01
CA ILE A 924 -33.01 6.28 -2.85
C ILE A 924 -32.06 7.42 -2.55
N THR A 925 -30.83 7.13 -2.26
CA THR A 925 -29.76 8.14 -2.13
C THR A 925 -28.80 8.05 -3.30
N VAL A 926 -28.59 9.20 -3.97
CA VAL A 926 -27.63 9.34 -5.09
C VAL A 926 -26.81 10.60 -4.85
N ASP A 927 -25.48 10.49 -4.88
CA ASP A 927 -24.55 11.61 -4.63
C ASP A 927 -24.84 12.37 -3.32
N GLY A 928 -25.28 11.65 -2.27
CA GLY A 928 -25.61 12.24 -0.96
C GLY A 928 -26.97 12.97 -0.89
N LYS A 929 -27.78 12.94 -1.96
CA LYS A 929 -29.13 13.48 -2.01
C LYS A 929 -30.13 12.32 -1.93
N THR A 930 -31.03 12.38 -0.95
CA THR A 930 -32.08 11.38 -0.76
C THR A 930 -33.36 11.80 -1.49
N TYR A 931 -33.94 10.86 -2.21
CA TYR A 931 -35.19 10.96 -2.97
C TYR A 931 -36.24 10.05 -2.35
N THR A 932 -37.47 10.55 -2.28
CA THR A 932 -38.63 9.84 -1.76
C THR A 932 -39.67 9.62 -2.87
N ILE A 933 -40.75 8.90 -2.57
CA ILE A 933 -41.84 8.65 -3.54
C ILE A 933 -42.52 9.94 -4.05
N ALA A 934 -42.35 11.05 -3.35
CA ALA A 934 -42.87 12.36 -3.77
C ALA A 934 -42.05 12.98 -4.89
N ASP A 935 -40.80 12.55 -5.07
CA ASP A 935 -39.88 13.01 -6.10
C ASP A 935 -40.15 12.27 -7.42
N LYS A 936 -40.51 12.99 -8.47
CA LYS A 936 -40.96 12.38 -9.74
C LYS A 936 -39.84 11.68 -10.52
N THR A 937 -38.63 12.21 -10.51
CA THR A 937 -37.50 11.69 -11.26
C THR A 937 -36.17 12.05 -10.59
N ILE A 938 -35.20 11.14 -10.67
CA ILE A 938 -33.83 11.42 -10.28
C ILE A 938 -33.12 12.03 -11.50
N GLU A 939 -32.57 13.23 -11.35
CA GLU A 939 -31.87 13.90 -12.43
C GLU A 939 -30.56 13.21 -12.75
N LYS A 940 -30.35 12.90 -14.03
CA LYS A 940 -29.09 12.40 -14.57
C LYS A 940 -28.81 12.95 -15.96
N SER A 941 -27.55 13.08 -16.30
CA SER A 941 -27.10 13.40 -17.66
C SER A 941 -27.19 12.18 -18.59
N GLN A 942 -27.18 12.41 -19.90
CA GLN A 942 -27.25 11.30 -20.89
C GLN A 942 -26.03 10.37 -20.86
N ASN A 943 -24.88 10.87 -20.40
CA ASN A 943 -23.65 10.10 -20.24
C ASN A 943 -23.54 9.35 -18.90
N GLU A 944 -24.58 9.42 -18.07
CA GLU A 944 -24.60 8.78 -16.75
C GLU A 944 -25.48 7.54 -16.72
N ILE A 945 -25.06 6.53 -16.02
CA ILE A 945 -25.80 5.29 -15.74
C ILE A 945 -25.85 5.07 -14.22
N PHE A 946 -27.03 4.70 -13.71
CA PHE A 946 -27.16 4.29 -12.32
C PHE A 946 -26.56 2.92 -12.10
N THR A 947 -25.78 2.76 -11.05
CA THR A 947 -25.21 1.50 -10.58
C THR A 947 -25.53 1.29 -9.11
N SER A 948 -25.58 0.04 -8.67
CA SER A 948 -25.85 -0.29 -7.28
C SER A 948 -24.68 0.10 -6.37
N ALA A 949 -24.99 0.59 -5.19
CA ALA A 949 -24.03 0.62 -4.08
C ALA A 949 -23.65 -0.80 -3.64
N GLU A 950 -22.53 -0.93 -2.96
CA GLU A 950 -22.05 -2.22 -2.45
C GLU A 950 -23.01 -2.84 -1.42
N ASN A 951 -23.63 -2.03 -0.61
CA ASN A 951 -24.63 -2.45 0.38
C ASN A 951 -25.79 -1.48 0.43
N HIS A 952 -27.00 -2.02 0.61
CA HIS A 952 -28.23 -1.27 0.82
C HIS A 952 -28.65 -1.29 2.30
N ILE A 953 -29.41 -0.29 2.72
CA ILE A 953 -29.93 -0.19 4.09
C ILE A 953 -31.28 -0.91 4.17
N ILE A 954 -31.29 -2.16 4.63
CA ILE A 954 -32.49 -3.01 4.63
C ILE A 954 -32.94 -3.30 6.05
N THR A 955 -34.18 -2.90 6.34
CA THR A 955 -34.87 -3.22 7.59
C THR A 955 -36.01 -4.20 7.29
N ILE A 956 -36.01 -5.36 7.94
CA ILE A 956 -37.08 -6.36 7.83
C ILE A 956 -37.84 -6.38 9.16
N LYS A 957 -39.15 -6.22 9.08
CA LYS A 957 -40.10 -6.26 10.24
C LYS A 957 -40.94 -7.52 10.22
#